data_299d0133c4ad7fa0ee6e2edd029381eb
#
_entry.id   299d0133c4ad7fa0ee6e2edd029381eb
#
_cell.length_a   1.000
_cell.length_b   1.000
_cell.length_c   1.000
_cell.angle_alpha   90.00
_cell.angle_beta   90.00
_cell.angle_gamma   90.00
#
_symmetry.space_group_name_H-M   'P 1'
#
loop_
_entity.id
_entity.type
_entity.pdbx_description
1 polymer ?
#
loop_
_entity_poly.entity_id
_entity_poly.type
_entity_poly.pdbx_seq_one_letter_code
_entity_poly.pdbx_strand_id
1 'polypeptide(L)'
;MSFTHLLLRFALGRRLPVTAGEIRIRGPVAPITIRRDKFGIPHIDTTSDADAMFAMGFCQGQDRGGQLEFLWRTARGRLAEWVGSPGLGADRLSRRIGFRRAAEKQFPVLGDWAREQLIAFSAGVSAGNTAGLTNKPHEFAILGGEPSPWDAIDVLAVLKLQSFILPSNWDVELARLRILLADGPAALLALDPVGPSAVESISSPLPPLSLSPVLAALSSDLAALQAYLPRGGGSNNWVIAGNRTQSGKPILASDPHLAPSAPPPWYLAHIRTPDWEATGAALAGSPSFAIGHNGFAAWGVTAGLTDNSDLFLETLGADGKSVREADGTFTPYEVVREAIAVKDQPEVIEEVMVTPRGPVLSPLMKDIPHLISLRAVWLDPLPLNGFLSSPRAKSFDAFRGTFDQWPILPLNVLYADTTGTTGWFLIGQLPKRAGGNGLMPRPADRSDSGWAGLIPFAEMPFVQNPEREFWATANNDPDRPLNEDHPFSDPIPTENGKILASMPSTRQWLGADYCDPYRVRTIVEALASRTGWTAEDCLALQRDIRSIPWEEIREIVLSLKTSNPDARGGLELLRAWDGQVDSESPAACVFELFVAELCVRVAKAKAPRAWQVALGEVGLWDGNLSLFTDRRIQHLVRLLREQPVGWFTSWSDEMIDVLTGVIQKLRRSVGPGPAYWAWGHLRQLRLEHPLFGKHRWLSAAFNIGPVPCGGDCNTVSQAGARPAAPTDFTHNMCNLRTVFDLSDLSKSKFVLCGGQSGNPWSDHHADHFPLWQAGEAITIAWNQAAVIREAQDTLRLLPG
;
A
#
# COMPACT_ATOMS: atom_id res chain seq x y z
N MET A 1 0.51 11.07 -30.02
CA MET A 1 -0.10 9.70 -30.02
C MET A 1 0.66 8.83 -30.99
N SER A 2 1.02 7.58 -30.60
CA SER A 2 1.64 6.62 -31.52
C SER A 2 0.65 6.13 -32.58
N PHE A 3 1.16 5.64 -33.72
CA PHE A 3 0.32 5.05 -34.77
C PHE A 3 -0.52 3.89 -34.22
N THR A 4 0.07 3.06 -33.36
CA THR A 4 -0.65 1.97 -32.67
C THR A 4 -1.82 2.49 -31.84
N HIS A 5 -1.66 3.59 -31.13
CA HIS A 5 -2.72 4.22 -30.32
C HIS A 5 -3.89 4.68 -31.20
N LEU A 6 -3.61 5.27 -32.37
CA LEU A 6 -4.63 5.68 -33.31
C LEU A 6 -5.39 4.50 -33.92
N LEU A 7 -4.70 3.44 -34.28
CA LEU A 7 -5.32 2.19 -34.78
C LEU A 7 -6.23 1.55 -33.72
N LEU A 8 -5.77 1.45 -32.48
CA LEU A 8 -6.56 0.89 -31.40
C LEU A 8 -7.80 1.76 -31.12
N ARG A 9 -7.66 3.08 -31.16
CA ARG A 9 -8.80 4.01 -30.99
C ARG A 9 -9.84 3.83 -32.09
N PHE A 10 -9.40 3.65 -33.33
CA PHE A 10 -10.31 3.39 -34.46
C PHE A 10 -11.04 2.04 -34.30
N ALA A 11 -10.31 1.00 -33.93
CA ALA A 11 -10.85 -0.36 -33.78
C ALA A 11 -11.80 -0.52 -32.58
N LEU A 12 -11.49 0.12 -31.44
CA LEU A 12 -12.21 -0.08 -30.17
C LEU A 12 -13.23 1.04 -29.87
N GLY A 13 -13.13 2.21 -30.53
CA GLY A 13 -13.96 3.39 -30.26
C GLY A 13 -13.55 4.12 -28.98
N ARG A 14 -14.16 5.26 -28.71
CA ARG A 14 -13.84 6.08 -27.51
C ARG A 14 -14.53 5.59 -26.23
N ARG A 15 -15.73 5.03 -26.30
CA ARG A 15 -16.50 4.46 -25.17
C ARG A 15 -16.59 5.40 -23.97
N LEU A 16 -16.87 6.68 -24.21
CA LEU A 16 -16.92 7.69 -23.15
C LEU A 16 -18.22 7.55 -22.33
N PRO A 17 -18.17 7.95 -21.03
CA PRO A 17 -19.36 7.97 -20.18
C PRO A 17 -20.34 9.08 -20.62
N VAL A 18 -21.58 8.94 -20.16
CA VAL A 18 -22.62 9.98 -20.29
C VAL A 18 -22.45 10.97 -19.14
N THR A 19 -21.93 12.15 -19.42
CA THR A 19 -21.59 13.16 -18.40
C THR A 19 -22.53 14.35 -18.37
N ALA A 20 -23.47 14.45 -19.35
CA ALA A 20 -24.41 15.56 -19.48
C ALA A 20 -25.84 15.08 -19.76
N GLY A 21 -26.82 15.92 -19.44
CA GLY A 21 -28.24 15.63 -19.67
C GLY A 21 -28.94 14.99 -18.47
N GLU A 22 -29.92 14.13 -18.73
CA GLU A 22 -30.73 13.45 -17.71
C GLU A 22 -30.78 11.94 -17.96
N ILE A 23 -30.65 11.16 -16.89
CA ILE A 23 -30.82 9.71 -16.90
C ILE A 23 -31.91 9.37 -15.87
N ARG A 24 -32.97 8.68 -16.30
CA ARG A 24 -33.94 8.05 -15.39
C ARG A 24 -33.45 6.67 -15.02
N ILE A 25 -33.28 6.43 -13.71
CA ILE A 25 -32.66 5.21 -13.21
C ILE A 25 -33.23 4.81 -11.85
N ARG A 26 -33.34 3.50 -11.62
CA ARG A 26 -33.68 2.96 -10.30
C ARG A 26 -32.50 3.11 -9.34
N GLY A 27 -32.82 3.46 -8.09
CA GLY A 27 -31.84 3.56 -7.00
C GLY A 27 -31.94 4.90 -6.27
N PRO A 28 -31.83 6.05 -6.93
CA PRO A 28 -32.01 7.33 -6.27
C PRO A 28 -33.41 7.51 -5.69
N VAL A 29 -33.50 8.08 -4.49
CA VAL A 29 -34.77 8.46 -3.85
C VAL A 29 -35.22 9.83 -4.33
N ALA A 30 -34.28 10.73 -4.56
CA ALA A 30 -34.48 12.10 -5.06
C ALA A 30 -33.56 12.41 -6.24
N PRO A 31 -33.83 13.48 -7.01
CA PRO A 31 -32.93 13.92 -8.08
C PRO A 31 -31.52 14.22 -7.56
N ILE A 32 -30.51 13.67 -8.21
CA ILE A 32 -29.09 13.90 -7.95
C ILE A 32 -28.50 14.76 -9.06
N THR A 33 -27.70 15.77 -8.72
CA THR A 33 -26.98 16.56 -9.71
C THR A 33 -25.48 16.27 -9.61
N ILE A 34 -24.87 15.85 -10.72
CA ILE A 34 -23.44 15.57 -10.84
C ILE A 34 -22.85 16.56 -11.82
N ARG A 35 -21.94 17.42 -11.35
CA ARG A 35 -21.19 18.34 -12.20
C ARG A 35 -19.75 17.86 -12.29
N ARG A 36 -19.20 17.84 -13.49
CA ARG A 36 -17.78 17.52 -13.69
C ARG A 36 -16.99 18.76 -14.04
N ASP A 37 -15.87 18.95 -13.37
CA ASP A 37 -14.93 20.03 -13.65
C ASP A 37 -14.04 19.73 -14.86
N LYS A 38 -13.09 20.61 -15.16
CA LYS A 38 -12.15 20.46 -16.27
C LYS A 38 -11.19 19.26 -16.17
N PHE A 39 -11.11 18.60 -15.02
CA PHE A 39 -10.35 17.36 -14.78
C PHE A 39 -11.24 16.12 -14.65
N GLY A 40 -12.52 16.27 -14.94
CA GLY A 40 -13.50 15.20 -14.85
C GLY A 40 -13.88 14.81 -13.41
N ILE A 41 -13.46 15.58 -12.41
CA ILE A 41 -13.78 15.33 -11.01
C ILE A 41 -15.26 15.61 -10.78
N PRO A 42 -16.03 14.64 -10.22
CA PRO A 42 -17.44 14.84 -9.96
C PRO A 42 -17.68 15.65 -8.68
N HIS A 43 -18.55 16.65 -8.81
CA HIS A 43 -19.18 17.41 -7.73
C HIS A 43 -20.64 16.95 -7.64
N ILE A 44 -20.99 16.30 -6.55
CA ILE A 44 -22.24 15.59 -6.34
C ILE A 44 -23.10 16.36 -5.37
N ASP A 45 -24.26 16.86 -5.81
CA ASP A 45 -25.25 17.52 -4.96
C ASP A 45 -26.46 16.58 -4.78
N THR A 46 -26.76 16.21 -3.52
CA THR A 46 -27.87 15.32 -3.14
C THR A 46 -28.62 15.80 -1.90
N THR A 47 -29.73 15.13 -1.58
CA THR A 47 -30.55 15.46 -0.42
C THR A 47 -30.51 14.38 0.68
N SER A 48 -29.79 13.27 0.46
CA SER A 48 -29.66 12.18 1.44
C SER A 48 -28.30 11.48 1.35
N ASP A 49 -27.93 10.76 2.39
CA ASP A 49 -26.72 9.95 2.44
C ASP A 49 -26.74 8.82 1.41
N ALA A 50 -27.87 8.12 1.33
CA ALA A 50 -28.00 7.00 0.38
C ALA A 50 -27.84 7.49 -1.05
N ASP A 51 -28.41 8.65 -1.42
CA ASP A 51 -28.22 9.24 -2.74
C ASP A 51 -26.77 9.69 -2.96
N ALA A 52 -26.09 10.17 -1.92
CA ALA A 52 -24.67 10.52 -1.98
C ALA A 52 -23.79 9.29 -2.28
N MET A 53 -24.02 8.20 -1.58
CA MET A 53 -23.30 6.94 -1.81
C MET A 53 -23.65 6.31 -3.16
N PHE A 54 -24.92 6.36 -3.57
CA PHE A 54 -25.33 5.93 -4.91
C PHE A 54 -24.58 6.71 -6.00
N ALA A 55 -24.56 8.04 -5.89
CA ALA A 55 -23.87 8.90 -6.87
C ALA A 55 -22.37 8.68 -6.89
N MET A 56 -21.73 8.47 -5.72
CA MET A 56 -20.31 8.12 -5.63
C MET A 56 -20.02 6.81 -6.35
N GLY A 57 -20.84 5.78 -6.14
CA GLY A 57 -20.75 4.51 -6.85
C GLY A 57 -20.99 4.66 -8.34
N PHE A 58 -22.00 5.44 -8.74
CA PHE A 58 -22.31 5.72 -10.13
C PHE A 58 -21.15 6.38 -10.88
N CYS A 59 -20.52 7.39 -10.29
CA CYS A 59 -19.37 8.06 -10.88
C CYS A 59 -18.16 7.11 -11.00
N GLN A 60 -17.88 6.31 -9.98
CA GLN A 60 -16.80 5.30 -10.05
C GLN A 60 -17.11 4.24 -11.12
N GLY A 61 -18.35 3.78 -11.23
CA GLY A 61 -18.77 2.86 -12.27
C GLY A 61 -18.56 3.42 -13.68
N GLN A 62 -18.90 4.70 -13.90
CA GLN A 62 -18.69 5.39 -15.18
C GLN A 62 -17.20 5.50 -15.56
N ASP A 63 -16.36 5.90 -14.59
CA ASP A 63 -14.98 6.29 -14.87
C ASP A 63 -13.99 5.13 -14.74
N ARG A 64 -14.31 4.12 -13.93
CA ARG A 64 -13.41 3.05 -13.49
C ARG A 64 -13.99 1.65 -13.67
N GLY A 65 -15.02 1.49 -14.53
CA GLY A 65 -15.76 0.23 -14.69
C GLY A 65 -14.90 -1.01 -14.90
N GLY A 66 -13.85 -0.94 -15.75
CA GLY A 66 -12.90 -2.04 -15.94
C GLY A 66 -12.05 -2.34 -14.69
N GLN A 67 -11.58 -1.31 -13.97
CA GLN A 67 -10.85 -1.47 -12.71
C GLN A 67 -11.73 -2.09 -11.62
N LEU A 68 -12.98 -1.66 -11.50
CA LEU A 68 -13.92 -2.18 -10.52
C LEU A 68 -14.29 -3.64 -10.83
N GLU A 69 -14.52 -3.98 -12.09
CA GLU A 69 -14.74 -5.37 -12.52
C GLU A 69 -13.55 -6.27 -12.18
N PHE A 70 -12.34 -5.79 -12.43
CA PHE A 70 -11.13 -6.50 -12.07
C PHE A 70 -11.03 -6.76 -10.55
N LEU A 71 -11.29 -5.75 -9.70
CA LEU A 71 -11.31 -5.90 -8.24
C LEU A 71 -12.40 -6.86 -7.78
N TRP A 72 -13.59 -6.75 -8.34
CA TRP A 72 -14.73 -7.63 -8.08
C TRP A 72 -14.39 -9.09 -8.39
N ARG A 73 -13.83 -9.37 -9.59
CA ARG A 73 -13.45 -10.72 -10.00
C ARG A 73 -12.36 -11.28 -9.10
N THR A 74 -11.37 -10.48 -8.77
CA THR A 74 -10.28 -10.92 -7.91
C THR A 74 -10.78 -11.23 -6.50
N ALA A 75 -11.61 -10.36 -5.88
CA ALA A 75 -12.17 -10.61 -4.56
C ALA A 75 -13.08 -11.84 -4.49
N ARG A 76 -13.75 -12.17 -5.60
CA ARG A 76 -14.61 -13.36 -5.72
C ARG A 76 -13.88 -14.63 -6.19
N GLY A 77 -12.59 -14.53 -6.61
CA GLY A 77 -11.87 -15.64 -7.23
C GLY A 77 -12.51 -16.06 -8.56
N ARG A 78 -12.75 -15.10 -9.46
CA ARG A 78 -13.37 -15.26 -10.78
C ARG A 78 -12.57 -14.59 -11.90
N LEU A 79 -11.28 -14.33 -11.67
CA LEU A 79 -10.42 -13.69 -12.65
C LEU A 79 -10.16 -14.61 -13.87
N ALA A 80 -10.03 -15.92 -13.64
CA ALA A 80 -9.78 -16.91 -14.69
C ALA A 80 -10.92 -16.98 -15.71
N GLU A 81 -12.15 -16.58 -15.39
CA GLU A 81 -13.23 -16.44 -16.36
C GLU A 81 -12.91 -15.40 -17.45
N TRP A 82 -12.07 -14.44 -17.14
CA TRP A 82 -11.68 -13.35 -18.04
C TRP A 82 -10.35 -13.62 -18.76
N VAL A 83 -9.32 -14.02 -17.97
CA VAL A 83 -7.94 -14.10 -18.45
C VAL A 83 -7.46 -15.54 -18.71
N GLY A 84 -8.30 -16.55 -18.44
CA GLY A 84 -7.95 -17.96 -18.59
C GLY A 84 -7.03 -18.48 -17.49
N SER A 85 -6.27 -19.54 -17.80
CA SER A 85 -5.35 -20.20 -16.84
C SER A 85 -4.40 -19.29 -16.09
N PRO A 86 -3.87 -18.18 -16.64
CA PRO A 86 -3.01 -17.27 -15.85
C PRO A 86 -3.68 -16.70 -14.60
N GLY A 87 -5.02 -16.56 -14.58
CA GLY A 87 -5.78 -16.11 -13.42
C GLY A 87 -6.07 -17.17 -12.37
N LEU A 88 -5.87 -18.46 -12.68
CA LEU A 88 -6.33 -19.57 -11.84
C LEU A 88 -5.66 -19.60 -10.45
N GLY A 89 -4.36 -19.33 -10.37
CA GLY A 89 -3.65 -19.27 -9.06
C GLY A 89 -4.19 -18.16 -8.16
N ALA A 90 -4.47 -16.98 -8.73
CA ALA A 90 -5.10 -15.88 -8.01
C ALA A 90 -6.51 -16.26 -7.52
N ASP A 91 -7.31 -16.93 -8.35
CA ASP A 91 -8.66 -17.35 -7.99
C ASP A 91 -8.65 -18.40 -6.89
N ARG A 92 -7.76 -19.41 -6.97
CA ARG A 92 -7.56 -20.40 -5.91
C ARG A 92 -7.27 -19.73 -4.56
N LEU A 93 -6.32 -18.80 -4.55
CA LEU A 93 -5.96 -18.08 -3.33
C LEU A 93 -7.12 -17.26 -2.79
N SER A 94 -7.81 -16.49 -3.62
CA SER A 94 -8.98 -15.69 -3.22
C SER A 94 -10.11 -16.56 -2.67
N ARG A 95 -10.35 -17.76 -3.26
CA ARG A 95 -11.34 -18.73 -2.76
C ARG A 95 -10.92 -19.34 -1.43
N ARG A 96 -9.65 -19.69 -1.27
CA ARG A 96 -9.13 -20.22 0.02
C ARG A 96 -9.27 -19.18 1.11
N ILE A 97 -8.78 -17.95 0.92
CA ILE A 97 -8.94 -16.84 1.90
C ILE A 97 -10.41 -16.57 2.18
N GLY A 98 -11.25 -16.57 1.12
CA GLY A 98 -12.68 -16.40 1.24
C GLY A 98 -13.13 -14.98 1.53
N PHE A 99 -12.60 -13.99 0.81
CA PHE A 99 -13.00 -12.59 0.97
C PHE A 99 -14.52 -12.41 0.93
N ARG A 100 -15.19 -13.03 -0.03
CA ARG A 100 -16.66 -12.99 -0.17
C ARG A 100 -17.35 -13.70 0.99
N ARG A 101 -16.90 -14.89 1.40
CA ARG A 101 -17.48 -15.63 2.54
C ARG A 101 -17.36 -14.85 3.84
N ALA A 102 -16.20 -14.21 4.08
CA ALA A 102 -16.00 -13.36 5.25
C ALA A 102 -16.90 -12.11 5.20
N ALA A 103 -17.08 -11.52 4.03
CA ALA A 103 -17.99 -10.39 3.83
C ALA A 103 -19.45 -10.76 4.07
N GLU A 104 -19.89 -11.94 3.63
CA GLU A 104 -21.24 -12.49 3.89
C GLU A 104 -21.52 -12.66 5.38
N LYS A 105 -20.52 -13.11 6.14
CA LYS A 105 -20.62 -13.21 7.62
C LYS A 105 -20.60 -11.84 8.29
N GLN A 106 -19.93 -10.85 7.72
CA GLN A 106 -19.82 -9.50 8.28
C GLN A 106 -21.06 -8.65 8.01
N PHE A 107 -21.68 -8.75 6.84
CA PHE A 107 -22.79 -7.88 6.45
C PHE A 107 -23.93 -7.84 7.46
N PRO A 108 -24.40 -8.96 8.05
CA PRO A 108 -25.48 -8.95 9.06
C PRO A 108 -25.16 -8.22 10.37
N VAL A 109 -23.87 -8.11 10.73
CA VAL A 109 -23.46 -7.46 12.01
C VAL A 109 -23.18 -5.97 11.86
N LEU A 110 -23.26 -5.43 10.64
CA LEU A 110 -23.19 -3.99 10.42
C LEU A 110 -24.44 -3.29 10.97
N GLY A 111 -24.30 -2.05 11.44
CA GLY A 111 -25.42 -1.18 11.75
C GLY A 111 -26.28 -0.90 10.52
N ASP A 112 -27.58 -0.65 10.72
CA ASP A 112 -28.56 -0.42 9.63
C ASP A 112 -28.12 0.68 8.69
N TRP A 113 -27.66 1.81 9.23
CA TRP A 113 -27.19 2.94 8.44
C TRP A 113 -26.01 2.55 7.56
N ALA A 114 -24.99 1.85 8.07
CA ALA A 114 -23.83 1.42 7.30
C ALA A 114 -24.23 0.44 6.18
N ARG A 115 -25.16 -0.50 6.46
CA ARG A 115 -25.69 -1.41 5.43
C ARG A 115 -26.39 -0.65 4.30
N GLU A 116 -27.21 0.34 4.64
CA GLU A 116 -27.90 1.19 3.66
C GLU A 116 -26.90 1.90 2.74
N GLN A 117 -25.82 2.49 3.32
CA GLN A 117 -24.81 3.18 2.53
C GLN A 117 -24.10 2.23 1.55
N LEU A 118 -23.74 1.03 1.99
CA LEU A 118 -23.07 0.04 1.12
C LEU A 118 -24.00 -0.50 0.03
N ILE A 119 -25.30 -0.68 0.32
CA ILE A 119 -26.32 -1.06 -0.67
C ILE A 119 -26.44 0.04 -1.73
N ALA A 120 -26.57 1.30 -1.32
CA ALA A 120 -26.69 2.42 -2.23
C ALA A 120 -25.44 2.56 -3.12
N PHE A 121 -24.24 2.48 -2.54
CA PHE A 121 -22.99 2.55 -3.30
C PHE A 121 -22.88 1.44 -4.35
N SER A 122 -23.12 0.19 -3.96
CA SER A 122 -23.03 -0.96 -4.88
C SER A 122 -24.05 -0.89 -6.02
N ALA A 123 -25.30 -0.42 -5.72
CA ALA A 123 -26.29 -0.14 -6.73
C ALA A 123 -25.84 0.96 -7.70
N GLY A 124 -25.20 2.01 -7.15
CA GLY A 124 -24.60 3.07 -7.95
C GLY A 124 -23.51 2.57 -8.89
N VAL A 125 -22.56 1.74 -8.41
CA VAL A 125 -21.52 1.13 -9.24
C VAL A 125 -22.12 0.37 -10.42
N SER A 126 -23.12 -0.49 -10.15
CA SER A 126 -23.80 -1.27 -11.17
C SER A 126 -24.48 -0.37 -12.21
N ALA A 127 -25.14 0.68 -11.74
CA ALA A 127 -25.84 1.64 -12.58
C ALA A 127 -24.87 2.49 -13.44
N GLY A 128 -23.76 2.95 -12.84
CA GLY A 128 -22.73 3.71 -13.55
C GLY A 128 -22.05 2.90 -14.64
N ASN A 129 -21.82 1.62 -14.38
CA ASN A 129 -21.18 0.69 -15.32
C ASN A 129 -22.11 0.18 -16.44
N THR A 130 -23.41 0.49 -16.36
CA THR A 130 -24.43 0.13 -17.36
C THR A 130 -25.10 1.36 -17.96
N ALA A 131 -26.07 1.94 -17.25
CA ALA A 131 -26.85 3.10 -17.73
C ALA A 131 -26.00 4.39 -17.85
N GLY A 132 -24.91 4.50 -17.11
CA GLY A 132 -23.96 5.61 -17.19
C GLY A 132 -23.03 5.59 -18.39
N LEU A 133 -23.07 4.54 -19.23
CA LEU A 133 -22.18 4.36 -20.38
C LEU A 133 -22.99 4.15 -21.66
N THR A 134 -22.50 4.68 -22.78
CA THR A 134 -23.06 4.36 -24.11
C THR A 134 -22.56 3.02 -24.65
N ASN A 135 -21.37 2.62 -24.23
CA ASN A 135 -20.71 1.35 -24.58
C ASN A 135 -19.95 0.81 -23.39
N LYS A 136 -19.86 -0.51 -23.24
CA LYS A 136 -19.07 -1.16 -22.19
C LYS A 136 -17.62 -0.67 -22.20
N PRO A 137 -16.94 -0.65 -21.03
CA PRO A 137 -15.50 -0.39 -20.97
C PRO A 137 -14.68 -1.25 -21.93
N HIS A 138 -13.48 -0.80 -22.26
CA HIS A 138 -12.63 -1.45 -23.26
C HIS A 138 -12.23 -2.86 -22.86
N GLU A 139 -12.08 -3.11 -21.59
CA GLU A 139 -11.75 -4.42 -21.03
C GLU A 139 -12.78 -5.48 -21.45
N PHE A 140 -14.07 -5.13 -21.41
CA PHE A 140 -15.14 -6.03 -21.87
C PHE A 140 -15.17 -6.20 -23.39
N ALA A 141 -14.79 -5.17 -24.13
CA ALA A 141 -14.70 -5.28 -25.60
C ALA A 141 -13.57 -6.21 -26.04
N ILE A 142 -12.48 -6.28 -25.25
CA ILE A 142 -11.29 -7.08 -25.54
C ILE A 142 -11.43 -8.50 -24.99
N LEU A 143 -11.85 -8.62 -23.72
CA LEU A 143 -11.91 -9.90 -23.01
C LEU A 143 -13.25 -10.61 -23.13
N GLY A 144 -14.30 -9.88 -23.49
CA GLY A 144 -15.69 -10.37 -23.54
C GLY A 144 -16.42 -10.20 -22.20
N GLY A 145 -17.70 -10.59 -22.19
CA GLY A 145 -18.57 -10.54 -21.02
C GLY A 145 -19.37 -9.25 -20.86
N GLU A 146 -20.11 -9.19 -19.75
CA GLU A 146 -20.92 -8.05 -19.31
C GLU A 146 -20.40 -7.56 -17.96
N PRO A 147 -20.58 -6.26 -17.62
CA PRO A 147 -20.30 -5.75 -16.29
C PRO A 147 -21.06 -6.53 -15.22
N SER A 148 -20.35 -6.96 -14.20
CA SER A 148 -20.93 -7.71 -13.08
C SER A 148 -21.81 -6.81 -12.23
N PRO A 149 -22.99 -7.29 -11.79
CA PRO A 149 -23.79 -6.57 -10.82
C PRO A 149 -23.11 -6.62 -9.44
N TRP A 150 -22.88 -5.46 -8.85
CA TRP A 150 -22.36 -5.33 -7.50
C TRP A 150 -23.47 -5.40 -6.46
N ASP A 151 -23.19 -6.03 -5.34
CA ASP A 151 -23.99 -5.95 -4.12
C ASP A 151 -23.12 -5.39 -2.95
N ALA A 152 -23.76 -5.11 -1.82
CA ALA A 152 -23.05 -4.54 -0.65
C ALA A 152 -21.96 -5.48 -0.10
N ILE A 153 -22.11 -6.79 -0.28
CA ILE A 153 -21.14 -7.78 0.14
C ILE A 153 -19.88 -7.72 -0.72
N ASP A 154 -20.01 -7.33 -2.01
CA ASP A 154 -18.87 -7.12 -2.89
C ASP A 154 -18.01 -5.94 -2.44
N VAL A 155 -18.62 -4.87 -1.96
CA VAL A 155 -17.90 -3.73 -1.39
C VAL A 155 -17.04 -4.20 -0.21
N LEU A 156 -17.62 -4.97 0.72
CA LEU A 156 -16.88 -5.54 1.84
C LEU A 156 -15.80 -6.53 1.40
N ALA A 157 -16.07 -7.36 0.39
CA ALA A 157 -15.09 -8.30 -0.14
C ALA A 157 -13.87 -7.60 -0.76
N VAL A 158 -14.10 -6.49 -1.48
CA VAL A 158 -13.03 -5.64 -2.03
C VAL A 158 -12.23 -4.97 -0.91
N LEU A 159 -12.87 -4.47 0.16
CA LEU A 159 -12.18 -3.92 1.33
C LEU A 159 -11.31 -4.98 2.04
N LYS A 160 -11.78 -6.23 2.13
CA LYS A 160 -10.98 -7.35 2.67
C LYS A 160 -9.81 -7.71 1.75
N LEU A 161 -10.01 -7.73 0.44
CA LEU A 161 -8.91 -7.88 -0.53
C LEU A 161 -7.88 -6.77 -0.36
N GLN A 162 -8.29 -5.51 -0.22
CA GLN A 162 -7.40 -4.39 0.04
C GLN A 162 -6.65 -4.57 1.38
N SER A 163 -7.32 -5.08 2.43
CA SER A 163 -6.67 -5.38 3.71
C SER A 163 -5.63 -6.50 3.61
N PHE A 164 -5.84 -7.47 2.74
CA PHE A 164 -4.88 -8.54 2.48
C PHE A 164 -3.64 -8.06 1.72
N ILE A 165 -3.80 -7.16 0.74
CA ILE A 165 -2.69 -6.72 -0.14
C ILE A 165 -1.97 -5.47 0.35
N LEU A 166 -2.53 -4.66 1.25
CA LEU A 166 -1.91 -3.42 1.71
C LEU A 166 -1.15 -3.63 3.04
N PRO A 167 -1.49 -3.02 4.17
CA PRO A 167 -0.66 -3.00 5.37
C PRO A 167 -0.76 -4.28 6.20
N SER A 168 -0.33 -5.42 5.67
CA SER A 168 -0.35 -6.71 6.34
C SER A 168 1.09 -7.26 6.48
N ASN A 169 1.36 -8.12 7.47
CA ASN A 169 2.69 -8.70 7.73
C ASN A 169 2.74 -10.22 7.65
N TRP A 170 1.60 -10.91 7.43
CA TRP A 170 1.54 -12.38 7.29
C TRP A 170 2.55 -12.93 6.26
N ASP A 171 2.87 -12.15 5.26
CA ASP A 171 3.81 -12.47 4.20
C ASP A 171 5.26 -12.45 4.68
N VAL A 172 5.60 -11.54 5.61
CA VAL A 172 6.93 -11.49 6.24
C VAL A 172 7.15 -12.70 7.14
N GLU A 173 6.10 -13.18 7.81
CA GLU A 173 6.15 -14.45 8.55
C GLU A 173 6.55 -15.62 7.62
N LEU A 174 5.96 -15.69 6.40
CA LEU A 174 6.35 -16.71 5.42
C LEU A 174 7.81 -16.57 4.97
N ALA A 175 8.28 -15.37 4.75
CA ALA A 175 9.67 -15.12 4.36
C ALA A 175 10.63 -15.57 5.47
N ARG A 176 10.34 -15.22 6.72
CA ARG A 176 11.11 -15.68 7.90
C ARG A 176 11.12 -17.19 8.02
N LEU A 177 9.96 -17.83 7.88
CA LEU A 177 9.85 -19.28 7.91
C LEU A 177 10.71 -19.94 6.82
N ARG A 178 10.70 -19.43 5.61
CA ARG A 178 11.50 -19.97 4.50
C ARG A 178 13.00 -19.82 4.74
N ILE A 179 13.46 -18.67 5.25
CA ILE A 179 14.87 -18.47 5.61
C ILE A 179 15.26 -19.43 6.74
N LEU A 180 14.41 -19.55 7.76
CA LEU A 180 14.63 -20.45 8.89
C LEU A 180 14.78 -21.91 8.45
N LEU A 181 13.88 -22.39 7.59
CA LEU A 181 13.93 -23.78 7.09
C LEU A 181 15.11 -24.03 6.15
N ALA A 182 15.53 -23.06 5.38
CA ALA A 182 16.61 -23.22 4.43
C ALA A 182 18.00 -23.08 5.08
N ASP A 183 18.22 -22.03 5.85
CA ASP A 183 19.55 -21.63 6.34
C ASP A 183 19.68 -21.57 7.87
N GLY A 184 18.56 -21.83 8.59
CA GLY A 184 18.53 -21.95 10.05
C GLY A 184 18.40 -20.64 10.80
N PRO A 185 18.31 -20.72 12.16
CA PRO A 185 18.00 -19.56 13.00
C PRO A 185 19.10 -18.49 12.99
N ALA A 186 20.38 -18.88 12.88
CA ALA A 186 21.49 -17.93 12.84
C ALA A 186 21.43 -17.03 11.59
N ALA A 187 21.02 -17.57 10.44
CA ALA A 187 20.84 -16.81 9.22
C ALA A 187 19.71 -15.79 9.37
N LEU A 188 18.55 -16.21 9.90
CA LEU A 188 17.43 -15.31 10.12
C LEU A 188 17.78 -14.17 11.07
N LEU A 189 18.36 -14.47 12.22
CA LEU A 189 18.77 -13.45 13.20
C LEU A 189 19.82 -12.47 12.65
N ALA A 190 20.71 -12.96 11.78
CA ALA A 190 21.73 -12.11 11.16
C ALA A 190 21.12 -11.14 10.13
N LEU A 191 20.09 -11.55 9.39
CA LEU A 191 19.47 -10.76 8.33
C LEU A 191 18.31 -9.88 8.81
N ASP A 192 17.57 -10.33 9.83
CA ASP A 192 16.38 -9.65 10.36
C ASP A 192 16.42 -9.52 11.89
N PRO A 193 17.22 -8.59 12.43
CA PRO A 193 17.37 -8.42 13.86
C PRO A 193 16.20 -7.61 14.46
N VAL A 194 15.01 -8.21 14.55
CA VAL A 194 13.79 -7.59 15.13
C VAL A 194 13.77 -7.57 16.67
N GLY A 195 14.91 -7.70 17.31
CA GLY A 195 15.08 -7.60 18.76
C GLY A 195 15.02 -8.95 19.52
N PRO A 196 15.11 -8.94 20.86
CA PRO A 196 15.21 -10.15 21.68
C PRO A 196 13.99 -11.08 21.58
N SER A 197 12.80 -10.55 21.34
CA SER A 197 11.57 -11.32 21.16
C SER A 197 11.59 -12.21 19.90
N ALA A 198 12.42 -11.90 18.91
CA ALA A 198 12.62 -12.79 17.76
C ALA A 198 13.31 -14.10 18.18
N VAL A 199 14.22 -14.04 19.15
CA VAL A 199 14.94 -15.21 19.64
C VAL A 199 13.98 -16.21 20.29
N GLU A 200 13.02 -15.73 21.09
CA GLU A 200 12.00 -16.60 21.71
C GLU A 200 11.10 -17.26 20.68
N SER A 201 10.69 -16.53 19.65
CA SER A 201 9.86 -17.06 18.56
C SER A 201 10.59 -18.11 17.71
N ILE A 202 11.90 -17.96 17.56
CA ILE A 202 12.76 -18.89 16.80
C ILE A 202 13.21 -20.09 17.66
N SER A 203 13.18 -20.00 18.98
CA SER A 203 13.58 -21.06 19.92
C SER A 203 12.53 -22.15 20.11
N SER A 204 11.34 -22.01 19.57
CA SER A 204 10.34 -23.09 19.50
C SER A 204 10.88 -24.24 18.62
N PRO A 205 10.43 -25.50 18.83
CA PRO A 205 10.87 -26.58 17.95
C PRO A 205 10.69 -26.20 16.50
N LEU A 206 11.77 -26.36 15.71
CA LEU A 206 11.80 -25.98 14.31
C LEU A 206 10.66 -26.66 13.53
N PRO A 207 9.94 -25.95 12.67
CA PRO A 207 8.95 -26.56 11.81
C PRO A 207 9.59 -27.65 10.92
N PRO A 208 8.87 -28.73 10.61
CA PRO A 208 9.44 -29.83 9.84
C PRO A 208 9.79 -29.39 8.41
N LEU A 209 10.93 -29.86 7.88
CA LEU A 209 11.38 -29.59 6.50
C LEU A 209 10.36 -30.04 5.43
N SER A 210 9.43 -30.95 5.79
CA SER A 210 8.30 -31.38 4.94
C SER A 210 7.37 -30.22 4.52
N LEU A 211 7.44 -29.05 5.16
CA LEU A 211 6.70 -27.84 4.75
C LEU A 211 7.20 -27.20 3.45
N SER A 212 8.42 -27.46 3.02
CA SER A 212 9.01 -26.77 1.85
C SER A 212 8.17 -26.89 0.56
N PRO A 213 7.60 -28.06 0.19
CA PRO A 213 6.72 -28.16 -0.97
C PRO A 213 5.42 -27.37 -0.82
N VAL A 214 4.84 -27.34 0.39
CA VAL A 214 3.62 -26.56 0.71
C VAL A 214 3.87 -25.08 0.52
N LEU A 215 5.00 -24.59 1.02
CA LEU A 215 5.43 -23.20 0.86
C LEU A 215 5.68 -22.83 -0.61
N ALA A 216 6.27 -23.75 -1.39
CA ALA A 216 6.51 -23.53 -2.82
C ALA A 216 5.20 -23.40 -3.62
N ALA A 217 4.21 -24.24 -3.33
CA ALA A 217 2.91 -24.18 -4.00
C ALA A 217 2.13 -22.91 -3.62
N LEU A 218 2.12 -22.55 -2.33
CA LEU A 218 1.53 -21.29 -1.86
C LEU A 218 2.20 -20.08 -2.52
N SER A 219 3.52 -20.08 -2.62
CA SER A 219 4.27 -19.00 -3.28
C SER A 219 3.91 -18.87 -4.76
N SER A 220 3.61 -19.97 -5.46
CA SER A 220 3.16 -19.92 -6.86
C SER A 220 1.80 -19.24 -7.00
N ASP A 221 0.84 -19.55 -6.11
CA ASP A 221 -0.49 -18.91 -6.14
C ASP A 221 -0.40 -17.42 -5.76
N LEU A 222 0.46 -17.08 -4.81
CA LEU A 222 0.75 -15.69 -4.44
C LEU A 222 1.35 -14.90 -5.62
N ALA A 223 2.32 -15.48 -6.32
CA ALA A 223 2.92 -14.86 -7.50
C ALA A 223 1.90 -14.63 -8.62
N ALA A 224 0.93 -15.54 -8.79
CA ALA A 224 -0.15 -15.39 -9.75
C ALA A 224 -1.06 -14.19 -9.39
N LEU A 225 -1.41 -14.02 -8.13
CA LEU A 225 -2.19 -12.85 -7.68
C LEU A 225 -1.39 -11.54 -7.84
N GLN A 226 -0.11 -11.57 -7.45
CA GLN A 226 0.78 -10.42 -7.54
C GLN A 226 0.99 -9.93 -8.98
N ALA A 227 0.98 -10.82 -9.96
CA ALA A 227 1.11 -10.44 -11.36
C ALA A 227 0.01 -9.46 -11.83
N TYR A 228 -1.12 -9.44 -11.14
CA TYR A 228 -2.27 -8.58 -11.41
C TYR A 228 -2.46 -7.47 -10.37
N LEU A 229 -2.15 -7.73 -9.12
CA LEU A 229 -2.27 -6.80 -8.00
C LEU A 229 -0.90 -6.65 -7.33
N PRO A 230 0.02 -5.88 -7.91
CA PRO A 230 1.29 -5.61 -7.29
C PRO A 230 1.08 -4.83 -5.99
N ARG A 231 1.86 -5.18 -4.97
CA ARG A 231 1.79 -4.57 -3.66
C ARG A 231 2.61 -3.28 -3.65
N GLY A 232 2.01 -2.17 -3.21
CA GLY A 232 2.72 -0.94 -2.89
C GLY A 232 2.98 -0.86 -1.39
N GLY A 233 4.02 -0.16 -0.96
CA GLY A 233 4.52 -0.30 0.39
C GLY A 233 4.92 0.96 1.13
N GLY A 234 4.33 2.13 0.88
CA GLY A 234 4.72 3.32 1.61
C GLY A 234 3.65 4.41 1.65
N SER A 235 3.92 5.45 2.40
CA SER A 235 3.16 6.71 2.40
C SER A 235 3.89 7.71 3.27
N ASN A 236 3.69 9.00 3.04
CA ASN A 236 4.08 10.04 3.99
C ASN A 236 2.85 10.83 4.44
N ASN A 237 2.91 11.37 5.63
CA ASN A 237 1.85 12.19 6.17
C ASN A 237 2.42 13.08 7.28
N TRP A 238 2.09 14.39 7.27
CA TRP A 238 2.48 15.28 8.36
C TRP A 238 1.47 16.37 8.59
N VAL A 239 1.40 16.85 9.82
CA VAL A 239 0.58 17.97 10.24
C VAL A 239 1.44 18.99 10.97
N ILE A 240 1.22 20.27 10.70
CA ILE A 240 1.96 21.41 11.26
C ILE A 240 0.94 22.30 11.97
N ALA A 241 1.18 22.62 13.25
CA ALA A 241 0.33 23.53 14.02
C ALA A 241 0.44 24.99 13.51
N GLY A 242 -0.61 25.79 13.75
CA GLY A 242 -0.74 27.12 13.17
C GLY A 242 0.39 28.11 13.52
N ASN A 243 0.99 28.02 14.70
CA ASN A 243 2.11 28.86 15.11
C ASN A 243 3.43 28.60 14.33
N ARG A 244 3.50 27.52 13.56
CA ARG A 244 4.62 27.19 12.67
C ARG A 244 4.32 27.45 11.19
N THR A 245 3.12 27.86 10.86
CA THR A 245 2.69 28.16 9.48
C THR A 245 2.64 29.65 9.20
N GLN A 246 2.70 30.03 7.94
CA GLN A 246 2.57 31.43 7.53
C GLN A 246 1.15 31.97 7.75
N SER A 247 0.14 31.11 7.56
CA SER A 247 -1.28 31.46 7.68
C SER A 247 -1.77 31.59 9.12
N GLY A 248 -1.01 31.10 10.12
CA GLY A 248 -1.43 31.01 11.51
C GLY A 248 -2.48 29.90 11.75
N LYS A 249 -2.78 29.06 10.77
CA LYS A 249 -3.67 27.90 10.85
C LYS A 249 -2.91 26.62 10.47
N PRO A 250 -3.34 25.46 10.97
CA PRO A 250 -2.65 24.21 10.65
C PRO A 250 -2.57 23.93 9.15
N ILE A 251 -1.52 23.22 8.75
CA ILE A 251 -1.39 22.60 7.43
C ILE A 251 -1.24 21.09 7.61
N LEU A 252 -1.96 20.30 6.80
CA LEU A 252 -1.84 18.87 6.73
C LEU A 252 -1.44 18.45 5.31
N ALA A 253 -0.41 17.62 5.17
CA ALA A 253 0.01 17.04 3.90
C ALA A 253 -0.03 15.52 3.95
N SER A 254 -0.44 14.87 2.86
CA SER A 254 -0.53 13.41 2.75
C SER A 254 -0.25 12.96 1.33
N ASP A 255 0.61 11.95 1.19
CA ASP A 255 0.99 11.33 -0.08
C ASP A 255 1.14 9.81 0.05
N PRO A 256 0.09 9.03 -0.29
CA PRO A 256 0.16 7.58 -0.28
C PRO A 256 1.02 7.04 -1.41
N HIS A 257 1.82 6.00 -1.11
CA HIS A 257 2.70 5.33 -2.04
C HIS A 257 2.23 3.89 -2.27
N LEU A 258 1.67 3.65 -3.44
CA LEU A 258 1.19 2.33 -3.84
C LEU A 258 1.85 1.90 -5.16
N ALA A 259 1.52 0.72 -5.64
CA ALA A 259 2.01 0.24 -6.92
C ALA A 259 1.58 1.18 -8.06
N PRO A 260 2.49 1.49 -9.01
CA PRO A 260 2.17 2.34 -10.15
C PRO A 260 1.21 1.64 -11.10
N SER A 261 -0.03 2.11 -11.15
CA SER A 261 -1.09 1.55 -11.98
C SER A 261 -1.82 2.61 -12.82
N ALA A 262 -2.28 2.20 -13.98
CA ALA A 262 -3.19 2.96 -14.83
C ALA A 262 -4.48 2.14 -15.03
N PRO A 263 -5.63 2.61 -14.51
CA PRO A 263 -5.81 3.85 -13.73
C PRO A 263 -5.19 3.77 -12.33
N PRO A 264 -4.94 4.94 -11.67
CA PRO A 264 -4.44 4.97 -10.30
C PRO A 264 -5.47 4.39 -9.32
N PRO A 265 -5.04 3.93 -8.11
CA PRO A 265 -5.94 3.34 -7.13
C PRO A 265 -6.90 4.36 -6.49
N TRP A 266 -6.58 5.65 -6.55
CA TRP A 266 -7.36 6.72 -5.95
C TRP A 266 -8.37 7.32 -6.93
N TYR A 267 -9.53 7.70 -6.40
CA TYR A 267 -10.61 8.38 -7.10
C TYR A 267 -10.99 9.66 -6.37
N LEU A 268 -10.92 10.81 -7.02
CA LEU A 268 -11.27 12.11 -6.45
C LEU A 268 -12.76 12.40 -6.62
N ALA A 269 -13.39 12.97 -5.60
CA ALA A 269 -14.77 13.44 -5.67
C ALA A 269 -15.05 14.54 -4.65
N HIS A 270 -16.12 15.30 -4.88
CA HIS A 270 -16.71 16.24 -3.95
C HIS A 270 -18.20 15.90 -3.78
N ILE A 271 -18.67 15.79 -2.56
CA ILE A 271 -20.04 15.43 -2.21
C ILE A 271 -20.62 16.50 -1.29
N ARG A 272 -21.83 16.95 -1.59
CA ARG A 272 -22.61 17.86 -0.75
C ARG A 272 -23.97 17.27 -0.49
N THR A 273 -24.36 17.23 0.80
CA THR A 273 -25.67 16.93 1.31
C THR A 273 -26.16 18.07 2.19
N PRO A 274 -27.43 18.11 2.67
CA PRO A 274 -27.88 19.09 3.63
C PRO A 274 -27.11 19.05 4.96
N ASP A 275 -26.61 17.86 5.38
CA ASP A 275 -26.05 17.64 6.71
C ASP A 275 -24.52 17.64 6.74
N TRP A 276 -23.86 17.35 5.61
CA TRP A 276 -22.42 17.29 5.50
C TRP A 276 -21.93 17.56 4.08
N GLU A 277 -20.70 18.00 3.99
CA GLU A 277 -19.99 18.23 2.74
C GLU A 277 -18.57 17.71 2.89
N ALA A 278 -18.02 17.04 1.89
CA ALA A 278 -16.65 16.57 1.90
C ALA A 278 -16.07 16.45 0.49
N THR A 279 -14.76 16.69 0.38
CA THR A 279 -13.99 16.40 -0.82
C THR A 279 -12.72 15.65 -0.46
N GLY A 280 -12.29 14.78 -1.35
CA GLY A 280 -11.09 13.98 -1.09
C GLY A 280 -10.89 12.84 -2.08
N ALA A 281 -10.07 11.89 -1.64
CA ALA A 281 -9.70 10.69 -2.38
C ALA A 281 -10.23 9.45 -1.69
N ALA A 282 -10.94 8.63 -2.45
CA ALA A 282 -11.36 7.28 -2.08
C ALA A 282 -10.53 6.24 -2.82
N LEU A 283 -10.31 5.07 -2.24
CA LEU A 283 -9.83 3.92 -2.99
C LEU A 283 -10.93 3.44 -3.95
N ALA A 284 -10.55 3.04 -5.16
CA ALA A 284 -11.51 2.49 -6.12
C ALA A 284 -12.24 1.29 -5.52
N GLY A 285 -13.57 1.28 -5.63
CA GLY A 285 -14.45 0.30 -5.00
C GLY A 285 -14.83 0.60 -3.54
N SER A 286 -14.36 1.74 -2.98
CA SER A 286 -14.73 2.22 -1.64
C SER A 286 -15.66 3.44 -1.72
N PRO A 287 -16.69 3.54 -0.85
CA PRO A 287 -17.61 4.68 -0.82
C PRO A 287 -17.06 5.93 -0.12
N SER A 288 -15.94 5.82 0.62
CA SER A 288 -15.51 6.83 1.60
C SER A 288 -14.15 7.44 1.30
N PHE A 289 -13.95 8.69 1.74
CA PHE A 289 -12.69 9.41 1.60
C PHE A 289 -11.71 9.03 2.69
N ALA A 290 -10.66 8.28 2.33
CA ALA A 290 -9.55 7.99 3.24
C ALA A 290 -8.64 9.21 3.46
N ILE A 291 -8.59 10.15 2.52
CA ILE A 291 -7.85 11.40 2.57
C ILE A 291 -8.79 12.52 2.09
N GLY A 292 -8.92 13.61 2.85
CA GLY A 292 -9.81 14.68 2.43
C GLY A 292 -10.07 15.72 3.51
N HIS A 293 -11.11 16.53 3.27
CA HIS A 293 -11.63 17.50 4.26
C HIS A 293 -13.15 17.64 4.16
N ASN A 294 -13.76 18.13 5.24
CA ASN A 294 -15.21 18.37 5.35
C ASN A 294 -15.57 19.86 5.56
N GLY A 295 -14.67 20.78 5.19
CA GLY A 295 -14.85 22.20 5.42
C GLY A 295 -14.54 22.66 6.85
N PHE A 296 -14.47 21.76 7.82
CA PHE A 296 -14.08 22.03 9.20
C PHE A 296 -12.74 21.39 9.54
N ALA A 297 -12.54 20.12 9.20
CA ALA A 297 -11.32 19.37 9.45
C ALA A 297 -10.78 18.75 8.16
N ALA A 298 -9.47 18.51 8.11
CA ALA A 298 -8.79 17.73 7.11
C ALA A 298 -8.12 16.49 7.75
N TRP A 299 -8.01 15.43 6.97
CA TRP A 299 -7.34 14.19 7.39
C TRP A 299 -6.56 13.56 6.26
N GLY A 300 -5.51 12.83 6.65
CA GLY A 300 -4.66 12.06 5.77
C GLY A 300 -4.22 10.77 6.43
N VAL A 301 -3.76 9.80 5.64
CA VAL A 301 -3.40 8.48 6.14
C VAL A 301 -2.05 7.99 5.64
N THR A 302 -1.39 7.17 6.49
CA THR A 302 -0.33 6.26 6.05
C THR A 302 -0.63 4.85 6.53
N ALA A 303 -0.12 3.82 5.85
CA ALA A 303 -0.20 2.45 6.35
C ALA A 303 0.43 2.37 7.75
N GLY A 304 -0.33 1.83 8.70
CA GLY A 304 0.11 1.66 10.10
C GLY A 304 1.14 0.56 10.24
N LEU A 305 1.16 -0.42 9.34
CA LEU A 305 2.00 -1.61 9.35
C LEU A 305 1.98 -2.39 10.67
N THR A 306 0.91 -2.18 11.45
CA THR A 306 0.70 -2.91 12.70
C THR A 306 0.16 -4.30 12.41
N ASP A 307 0.45 -5.24 13.29
CA ASP A 307 0.27 -6.65 13.08
C ASP A 307 -1.15 -7.11 13.48
N ASN A 308 -2.02 -7.25 12.48
CA ASN A 308 -3.43 -7.65 12.63
C ASN A 308 -3.75 -9.04 12.04
N SER A 309 -2.73 -9.83 11.78
CA SER A 309 -2.88 -11.18 11.22
C SER A 309 -1.78 -12.12 11.71
N ASP A 310 -2.09 -13.40 11.83
CA ASP A 310 -1.14 -14.45 12.19
C ASP A 310 -1.30 -15.67 11.29
N LEU A 311 -0.19 -16.33 10.99
CA LEU A 311 -0.17 -17.64 10.36
C LEU A 311 -0.02 -18.74 11.39
N PHE A 312 -0.74 -19.86 11.19
CA PHE A 312 -0.66 -21.03 12.03
C PHE A 312 -0.26 -22.27 11.23
N LEU A 313 0.61 -23.07 11.84
CA LEU A 313 0.98 -24.38 11.34
C LEU A 313 0.04 -25.42 11.94
N GLU A 314 -0.92 -25.87 11.13
CA GLU A 314 -1.88 -26.88 11.50
C GLU A 314 -1.29 -28.27 11.32
N THR A 315 -1.59 -29.17 12.25
CA THR A 315 -1.25 -30.61 12.15
C THR A 315 -2.51 -31.41 11.86
N LEU A 316 -2.55 -32.10 10.70
CA LEU A 316 -3.67 -32.92 10.29
C LEU A 316 -3.77 -34.18 11.15
N GLY A 317 -5.00 -34.59 11.47
CA GLY A 317 -5.31 -35.90 12.01
C GLY A 317 -5.11 -37.01 10.98
N ALA A 318 -4.95 -38.24 11.45
CA ALA A 318 -4.79 -39.40 10.58
C ALA A 318 -6.01 -39.65 9.68
N ASP A 319 -7.18 -39.11 10.05
CA ASP A 319 -8.41 -39.12 9.26
C ASP A 319 -8.40 -38.19 8.06
N GLY A 320 -7.42 -37.27 7.99
CA GLY A 320 -7.32 -36.21 6.97
C GLY A 320 -8.51 -35.26 6.95
N LYS A 321 -9.29 -35.15 8.04
CA LYS A 321 -10.51 -34.34 8.18
C LYS A 321 -10.56 -33.52 9.45
N SER A 322 -9.53 -33.60 10.26
CA SER A 322 -9.42 -32.88 11.53
C SER A 322 -8.04 -32.26 11.70
N VAL A 323 -7.91 -31.28 12.58
CA VAL A 323 -6.66 -30.65 12.99
C VAL A 323 -6.46 -30.82 14.49
N ARG A 324 -5.19 -30.92 14.90
CA ARG A 324 -4.81 -31.12 16.29
C ARG A 324 -4.96 -29.84 17.11
N GLU A 325 -5.55 -29.97 18.28
CA GLU A 325 -5.70 -28.91 19.29
C GLU A 325 -4.62 -29.01 20.38
N ALA A 326 -4.53 -27.94 21.20
CA ALA A 326 -3.53 -27.80 22.25
C ALA A 326 -3.63 -28.88 23.34
N ASP A 327 -4.83 -29.40 23.59
CA ASP A 327 -5.06 -30.48 24.55
C ASP A 327 -4.80 -31.89 23.97
N GLY A 328 -4.36 -31.94 22.71
CA GLY A 328 -4.09 -33.18 21.97
C GLY A 328 -5.33 -33.81 21.31
N THR A 329 -6.52 -33.19 21.47
CA THR A 329 -7.73 -33.61 20.72
C THR A 329 -7.65 -33.21 19.26
N PHE A 330 -8.59 -33.72 18.46
CA PHE A 330 -8.69 -33.38 17.04
C PHE A 330 -10.07 -32.78 16.75
N THR A 331 -10.06 -31.55 16.20
CA THR A 331 -11.27 -30.82 15.82
C THR A 331 -11.49 -30.94 14.31
N PRO A 332 -12.67 -31.35 13.83
CA PRO A 332 -12.99 -31.33 12.42
C PRO A 332 -12.88 -29.92 11.82
N TYR A 333 -12.34 -29.82 10.60
CA TYR A 333 -12.37 -28.60 9.82
C TYR A 333 -13.46 -28.63 8.74
N GLU A 334 -13.93 -27.46 8.33
CA GLU A 334 -14.92 -27.33 7.26
C GLU A 334 -14.23 -27.49 5.89
N VAL A 335 -14.87 -28.21 4.96
CA VAL A 335 -14.44 -28.29 3.56
C VAL A 335 -15.56 -27.77 2.68
N VAL A 336 -15.26 -26.69 1.94
CA VAL A 336 -16.17 -26.12 0.94
C VAL A 336 -15.61 -26.43 -0.45
N ARG A 337 -16.41 -27.08 -1.30
CA ARG A 337 -16.06 -27.34 -2.69
C ARG A 337 -16.56 -26.20 -3.56
N GLU A 338 -15.64 -25.50 -4.19
CA GLU A 338 -15.94 -24.36 -5.05
C GLU A 338 -15.47 -24.63 -6.48
N ALA A 339 -16.36 -24.43 -7.44
CA ALA A 339 -16.03 -24.50 -8.86
C ALA A 339 -15.44 -23.18 -9.34
N ILE A 340 -14.28 -23.22 -9.97
CA ILE A 340 -13.61 -22.09 -10.61
C ILE A 340 -13.76 -22.26 -12.12
N ALA A 341 -14.56 -21.41 -12.75
CA ALA A 341 -14.68 -21.37 -14.19
C ALA A 341 -13.42 -20.77 -14.81
N VAL A 342 -12.90 -21.41 -15.85
CA VAL A 342 -11.69 -20.96 -16.56
C VAL A 342 -12.05 -20.75 -18.02
N LYS A 343 -11.75 -19.56 -18.55
CA LYS A 343 -12.05 -19.23 -19.95
C LYS A 343 -11.48 -20.28 -20.90
N ASP A 344 -12.34 -20.78 -21.80
CA ASP A 344 -12.02 -21.77 -22.83
C ASP A 344 -11.44 -23.11 -22.31
N GLN A 345 -11.72 -23.44 -21.04
CA GLN A 345 -11.27 -24.68 -20.39
C GLN A 345 -12.37 -25.26 -19.48
N PRO A 346 -12.27 -26.56 -19.10
CA PRO A 346 -13.11 -27.12 -18.04
C PRO A 346 -12.95 -26.36 -16.72
N GLU A 347 -14.02 -26.33 -15.93
CA GLU A 347 -13.95 -25.78 -14.57
C GLU A 347 -13.01 -26.61 -13.68
N VAL A 348 -12.39 -25.92 -12.73
CA VAL A 348 -11.51 -26.52 -11.73
C VAL A 348 -12.21 -26.52 -10.38
N ILE A 349 -12.24 -27.67 -9.72
CA ILE A 349 -12.78 -27.75 -8.35
C ILE A 349 -11.66 -27.45 -7.35
N GLU A 350 -11.88 -26.45 -6.53
CA GLU A 350 -11.02 -26.11 -5.38
C GLU A 350 -11.68 -26.59 -4.09
N GLU A 351 -10.94 -27.33 -3.28
CA GLU A 351 -11.36 -27.73 -1.93
C GLU A 351 -10.81 -26.70 -0.94
N VAL A 352 -11.70 -25.83 -0.48
CA VAL A 352 -11.38 -24.79 0.49
C VAL A 352 -11.55 -25.34 1.89
N MET A 353 -10.50 -25.30 2.68
CA MET A 353 -10.49 -25.77 4.07
C MET A 353 -10.54 -24.60 5.04
N VAL A 354 -11.37 -24.70 6.07
CA VAL A 354 -11.48 -23.67 7.13
C VAL A 354 -11.34 -24.38 8.47
N THR A 355 -10.23 -24.08 9.18
CA THR A 355 -9.95 -24.60 10.52
C THR A 355 -10.58 -23.68 11.59
N PRO A 356 -10.58 -24.08 12.87
CA PRO A 356 -11.00 -23.17 13.96
C PRO A 356 -10.20 -21.87 14.03
N ARG A 357 -8.98 -21.84 13.50
CA ARG A 357 -8.14 -20.62 13.45
C ARG A 357 -8.44 -19.74 12.25
N GLY A 358 -8.97 -20.31 11.16
CA GLY A 358 -9.34 -19.56 9.97
C GLY A 358 -9.12 -20.36 8.67
N PRO A 359 -9.18 -19.67 7.50
CA PRO A 359 -9.01 -20.32 6.22
C PRO A 359 -7.57 -20.83 6.02
N VAL A 360 -7.45 -22.01 5.38
CA VAL A 360 -6.17 -22.58 4.99
C VAL A 360 -5.72 -21.97 3.67
N LEU A 361 -4.57 -21.30 3.68
CA LEU A 361 -3.97 -20.68 2.48
C LEU A 361 -3.28 -21.71 1.58
N SER A 362 -2.59 -22.68 2.21
CA SER A 362 -1.81 -23.68 1.48
C SER A 362 -2.70 -24.75 0.85
N PRO A 363 -2.30 -25.33 -0.29
CA PRO A 363 -2.97 -26.50 -0.81
C PRO A 363 -2.73 -27.73 0.09
N LEU A 364 -3.68 -28.66 0.09
CA LEU A 364 -3.48 -29.99 0.67
C LEU A 364 -2.50 -30.77 -0.22
N MET A 365 -1.47 -31.33 0.39
CA MET A 365 -0.48 -32.15 -0.31
C MET A 365 -0.46 -33.58 0.27
N LYS A 366 -0.40 -34.55 -0.65
CA LYS A 366 -0.30 -35.96 -0.28
C LYS A 366 0.94 -36.19 0.59
N ASP A 367 0.78 -36.98 1.65
CA ASP A 367 1.84 -37.36 2.58
C ASP A 367 2.48 -36.21 3.39
N ILE A 368 1.90 -35.01 3.37
CA ILE A 368 2.33 -33.86 4.20
C ILE A 368 1.22 -33.52 5.20
N PRO A 369 1.42 -33.84 6.51
CA PRO A 369 0.37 -33.65 7.52
C PRO A 369 0.32 -32.22 8.07
N HIS A 370 0.79 -31.24 7.32
CA HIS A 370 0.85 -29.85 7.76
C HIS A 370 0.19 -28.92 6.76
N LEU A 371 -0.58 -27.95 7.28
CA LEU A 371 -1.23 -26.89 6.53
C LEU A 371 -0.87 -25.53 7.14
N ILE A 372 -1.04 -24.47 6.35
CA ILE A 372 -0.87 -23.11 6.82
C ILE A 372 -2.23 -22.43 6.78
N SER A 373 -2.78 -22.09 7.96
CA SER A 373 -4.00 -21.30 8.09
C SER A 373 -3.69 -19.84 8.42
N LEU A 374 -4.61 -18.94 8.05
CA LEU A 374 -4.55 -17.51 8.30
C LEU A 374 -5.64 -17.11 9.28
N ARG A 375 -5.27 -16.38 10.33
CA ARG A 375 -6.19 -15.61 11.15
C ARG A 375 -5.91 -14.13 10.94
N ALA A 376 -6.93 -13.36 10.62
CA ALA A 376 -6.80 -11.92 10.42
C ALA A 376 -8.05 -11.20 10.92
N VAL A 377 -7.86 -10.07 11.61
CA VAL A 377 -8.98 -9.30 12.19
C VAL A 377 -9.98 -8.88 11.12
N TRP A 378 -9.48 -8.53 9.92
CA TRP A 378 -10.34 -8.15 8.79
C TRP A 378 -11.15 -9.32 8.18
N LEU A 379 -10.90 -10.58 8.55
CA LEU A 379 -11.76 -11.74 8.21
C LEU A 379 -12.90 -11.93 9.20
N ASP A 380 -12.76 -11.43 10.43
CA ASP A 380 -13.79 -11.59 11.46
C ASP A 380 -15.04 -10.77 11.11
N PRO A 381 -16.24 -11.24 11.52
CA PRO A 381 -17.51 -10.54 11.29
C PRO A 381 -17.69 -9.42 12.31
N LEU A 382 -16.93 -8.35 12.18
CA LEU A 382 -16.93 -7.20 13.08
C LEU A 382 -17.70 -6.01 12.45
N PRO A 383 -18.33 -5.12 13.27
CA PRO A 383 -18.93 -3.89 12.79
C PRO A 383 -17.92 -3.03 12.02
N LEU A 384 -18.41 -2.22 11.08
CA LEU A 384 -17.61 -1.29 10.28
C LEU A 384 -18.23 0.10 10.31
N ASN A 385 -17.42 1.11 10.67
CA ASN A 385 -17.75 2.53 10.62
C ASN A 385 -16.56 3.32 10.05
N GLY A 386 -15.97 4.25 10.78
CA GLY A 386 -14.77 4.99 10.39
C GLY A 386 -15.06 6.02 9.28
N PHE A 387 -14.37 5.91 8.16
CA PHE A 387 -14.46 6.89 7.06
C PHE A 387 -15.86 7.05 6.45
N LEU A 388 -16.77 6.11 6.66
CA LEU A 388 -18.18 6.28 6.24
C LEU A 388 -18.86 7.44 6.97
N SER A 389 -18.60 7.61 8.26
CA SER A 389 -19.27 8.63 9.11
C SER A 389 -18.37 9.82 9.45
N SER A 390 -17.05 9.72 9.27
CA SER A 390 -16.09 10.78 9.62
C SER A 390 -16.35 12.15 8.96
N PRO A 391 -16.96 12.26 7.75
CA PRO A 391 -17.28 13.56 7.17
C PRO A 391 -18.21 14.44 8.03
N ARG A 392 -18.93 13.85 8.99
CA ARG A 392 -19.82 14.59 9.90
C ARG A 392 -19.11 15.13 11.15
N ALA A 393 -17.92 14.64 11.45
CA ALA A 393 -17.23 14.99 12.68
C ALA A 393 -16.77 16.46 12.69
N LYS A 394 -16.99 17.14 13.82
CA LYS A 394 -16.62 18.55 14.05
C LYS A 394 -15.75 18.71 15.31
N SER A 395 -14.97 17.69 15.66
CA SER A 395 -13.91 17.74 16.67
C SER A 395 -12.98 16.56 16.49
N PHE A 396 -11.77 16.62 17.08
CA PHE A 396 -10.82 15.52 17.09
C PHE A 396 -11.42 14.26 17.73
N ASP A 397 -12.03 14.40 18.90
CA ASP A 397 -12.61 13.25 19.62
C ASP A 397 -13.77 12.61 18.86
N ALA A 398 -14.67 13.42 18.26
CA ALA A 398 -15.75 12.91 17.44
C ALA A 398 -15.23 12.20 16.20
N PHE A 399 -14.19 12.75 15.55
CA PHE A 399 -13.57 12.14 14.39
C PHE A 399 -12.88 10.82 14.76
N ARG A 400 -12.01 10.83 15.78
CA ARG A 400 -11.33 9.63 16.28
C ARG A 400 -12.34 8.56 16.71
N GLY A 401 -13.41 8.95 17.42
CA GLY A 401 -14.46 8.05 17.91
C GLY A 401 -15.18 7.27 16.81
N THR A 402 -15.18 7.74 15.55
CA THR A 402 -15.80 6.99 14.44
C THR A 402 -15.04 5.70 14.11
N PHE A 403 -13.81 5.56 14.54
CA PHE A 403 -12.91 4.44 14.23
C PHE A 403 -12.83 3.36 15.32
N ASP A 404 -13.63 3.44 16.37
CA ASP A 404 -13.74 2.39 17.39
C ASP A 404 -14.18 1.04 16.79
N GLN A 405 -14.89 1.09 15.65
CA GLN A 405 -15.35 -0.04 14.85
C GLN A 405 -14.72 -0.01 13.45
N TRP A 406 -13.38 -0.12 13.40
CA TRP A 406 -12.62 -0.18 12.15
C TRP A 406 -11.75 -1.43 12.10
N PRO A 407 -12.29 -2.59 11.64
CA PRO A 407 -11.59 -3.89 11.69
C PRO A 407 -10.68 -4.16 10.49
N ILE A 408 -10.62 -3.26 9.53
CA ILE A 408 -9.85 -3.41 8.30
C ILE A 408 -8.51 -2.66 8.40
N LEU A 409 -7.89 -2.34 7.32
CA LEU A 409 -6.63 -1.61 7.14
C LEU A 409 -6.13 -0.86 8.40
N PRO A 410 -5.05 -1.32 9.08
CA PRO A 410 -4.39 -0.51 10.10
C PRO A 410 -3.76 0.72 9.47
N LEU A 411 -4.12 1.92 9.94
CA LEU A 411 -3.64 3.18 9.38
C LEU A 411 -3.23 4.15 10.49
N ASN A 412 -2.15 4.89 10.26
CA ASN A 412 -1.91 6.15 10.94
C ASN A 412 -2.82 7.21 10.34
N VAL A 413 -3.58 7.90 11.15
CA VAL A 413 -4.45 9.01 10.73
C VAL A 413 -3.92 10.29 11.31
N LEU A 414 -3.67 11.29 10.48
CA LEU A 414 -3.43 12.67 10.89
C LEU A 414 -4.71 13.48 10.71
N TYR A 415 -4.91 14.40 11.63
CA TYR A 415 -6.06 15.28 11.72
C TYR A 415 -5.61 16.72 11.97
N ALA A 416 -6.28 17.65 11.34
CA ALA A 416 -6.19 19.08 11.65
C ALA A 416 -7.55 19.75 11.44
N ASP A 417 -7.89 20.78 12.26
CA ASP A 417 -9.12 21.53 12.07
C ASP A 417 -8.94 23.05 12.08
N THR A 418 -10.00 23.74 11.66
CA THR A 418 -10.01 25.21 11.55
C THR A 418 -9.94 25.91 12.91
N THR A 419 -10.17 25.20 14.02
CA THR A 419 -9.99 25.76 15.37
C THR A 419 -8.52 25.78 15.80
N GLY A 420 -7.65 25.02 15.13
CA GLY A 420 -6.22 24.94 15.40
C GLY A 420 -5.79 23.61 16.01
N THR A 421 -6.73 22.70 16.28
CA THR A 421 -6.41 21.37 16.81
C THR A 421 -5.68 20.54 15.75
N THR A 422 -4.59 19.91 16.15
CA THR A 422 -3.86 18.93 15.36
C THR A 422 -3.77 17.60 16.13
N GLY A 423 -3.65 16.50 15.42
CA GLY A 423 -3.52 15.21 16.10
C GLY A 423 -3.11 14.06 15.19
N TRP A 424 -2.68 13.00 15.83
CA TRP A 424 -2.39 11.70 15.24
C TRP A 424 -3.05 10.61 16.07
N PHE A 425 -3.53 9.56 15.41
CA PHE A 425 -3.97 8.33 16.07
C PHE A 425 -3.84 7.14 15.13
N LEU A 426 -3.64 5.97 15.72
CA LEU A 426 -3.61 4.69 15.02
C LEU A 426 -5.02 4.09 15.00
N ILE A 427 -5.46 3.65 13.82
CA ILE A 427 -6.69 2.90 13.61
C ILE A 427 -6.40 1.48 13.10
N GLY A 428 -7.40 0.62 13.15
CA GLY A 428 -7.28 -0.80 12.88
C GLY A 428 -7.36 -1.59 14.18
N GLN A 429 -8.34 -2.48 14.29
CA GLN A 429 -8.41 -3.37 15.44
C GLN A 429 -7.26 -4.37 15.38
N LEU A 430 -6.58 -4.60 16.51
CA LEU A 430 -5.41 -5.45 16.64
C LEU A 430 -5.67 -6.60 17.62
N PRO A 431 -5.08 -7.78 17.39
CA PRO A 431 -5.25 -8.91 18.27
C PRO A 431 -4.44 -8.76 19.57
N LYS A 432 -5.03 -9.18 20.68
CA LYS A 432 -4.31 -9.47 21.90
C LYS A 432 -3.89 -10.94 21.86
N ARG A 433 -2.64 -11.22 21.55
CA ARG A 433 -2.12 -12.58 21.44
C ARG A 433 -2.04 -13.25 22.81
N ALA A 434 -2.42 -14.53 22.88
CA ALA A 434 -2.29 -15.32 24.11
C ALA A 434 -0.81 -15.62 24.44
N GLY A 435 0.03 -15.72 23.42
CA GLY A 435 1.47 -15.84 23.50
C GLY A 435 2.12 -15.61 22.14
N GLY A 436 3.45 -15.36 22.15
CA GLY A 436 4.22 -14.98 20.99
C GLY A 436 3.95 -13.56 20.53
N ASN A 437 4.49 -13.20 19.37
CA ASN A 437 4.54 -11.83 18.87
C ASN A 437 4.18 -11.69 17.37
N GLY A 438 3.64 -12.73 16.72
CA GLY A 438 3.24 -12.67 15.31
C GLY A 438 4.39 -12.55 14.30
N LEU A 439 5.65 -12.75 14.72
CA LEU A 439 6.80 -12.65 13.80
C LEU A 439 7.00 -13.91 12.94
N MET A 440 6.44 -15.03 13.36
CA MET A 440 6.61 -16.35 12.74
C MET A 440 5.31 -17.13 12.80
N PRO A 441 5.02 -17.98 11.79
CA PRO A 441 3.92 -18.90 11.86
C PRO A 441 4.06 -19.82 13.10
N ARG A 442 3.00 -19.92 13.89
CA ARG A 442 3.02 -20.68 15.15
C ARG A 442 2.35 -22.06 15.00
N PRO A 443 2.90 -23.12 15.66
CA PRO A 443 2.17 -24.39 15.77
C PRO A 443 0.78 -24.15 16.39
N ALA A 444 -0.26 -24.59 15.71
CA ALA A 444 -1.65 -24.35 16.12
C ALA A 444 -2.03 -25.11 17.39
N ASP A 445 -1.34 -26.23 17.67
CA ASP A 445 -1.56 -27.13 18.80
C ASP A 445 -0.83 -26.73 20.10
N ARG A 446 -0.40 -25.47 20.22
CA ARG A 446 0.14 -24.93 21.47
C ARG A 446 -0.96 -24.25 22.29
N SER A 447 -0.89 -24.39 23.62
CA SER A 447 -1.87 -23.78 24.54
C SER A 447 -1.83 -22.23 24.56
N ASP A 448 -0.70 -21.66 24.14
CA ASP A 448 -0.49 -20.21 24.02
C ASP A 448 -0.61 -19.70 22.56
N SER A 449 -1.02 -20.53 21.61
CA SER A 449 -1.31 -20.13 20.25
C SER A 449 -2.73 -19.57 20.14
N GLY A 450 -2.86 -18.45 19.45
CA GLY A 450 -4.15 -17.79 19.23
C GLY A 450 -4.28 -16.43 19.90
N TRP A 451 -5.52 -15.91 19.88
CA TRP A 451 -5.83 -14.57 20.37
C TRP A 451 -6.73 -14.62 21.60
N ALA A 452 -6.41 -13.81 22.60
CA ALA A 452 -7.20 -13.63 23.84
C ALA A 452 -8.21 -12.48 23.71
N GLY A 453 -8.54 -12.06 22.50
CA GLY A 453 -9.42 -10.95 22.18
C GLY A 453 -8.73 -9.90 21.31
N LEU A 454 -9.32 -8.69 21.28
CA LEU A 454 -8.76 -7.53 20.58
C LEU A 454 -8.27 -6.50 21.61
N ILE A 455 -7.31 -5.67 21.20
CA ILE A 455 -6.86 -4.52 21.96
C ILE A 455 -8.01 -3.50 21.98
N PRO A 456 -8.46 -3.02 23.14
CA PRO A 456 -9.49 -1.99 23.21
C PRO A 456 -9.07 -0.71 22.49
N PHE A 457 -9.97 -0.08 21.74
CA PHE A 457 -9.66 1.15 21.01
C PHE A 457 -9.16 2.29 21.91
N ALA A 458 -9.62 2.34 23.15
CA ALA A 458 -9.15 3.30 24.15
C ALA A 458 -7.66 3.14 24.51
N GLU A 459 -7.09 1.93 24.33
CA GLU A 459 -5.69 1.63 24.56
C GLU A 459 -4.82 1.85 23.32
N MET A 460 -5.44 2.13 22.14
CA MET A 460 -4.72 2.42 20.92
C MET A 460 -4.04 3.79 20.99
N PRO A 461 -2.78 3.91 20.50
CA PRO A 461 -2.00 5.14 20.66
C PRO A 461 -2.61 6.31 19.87
N PHE A 462 -2.55 7.50 20.49
CA PHE A 462 -2.91 8.77 19.86
C PHE A 462 -2.18 9.95 20.53
N VAL A 463 -2.07 11.05 19.79
CA VAL A 463 -1.56 12.33 20.28
C VAL A 463 -2.48 13.44 19.76
N GLN A 464 -2.86 14.36 20.64
CA GLN A 464 -3.59 15.59 20.29
C GLN A 464 -2.73 16.79 20.71
N ASN A 465 -2.59 17.76 19.80
CA ASN A 465 -1.79 18.97 19.97
C ASN A 465 -0.36 18.66 20.49
N PRO A 466 0.49 17.97 19.69
CA PRO A 466 1.83 17.58 20.10
C PRO A 466 2.67 18.81 20.54
N GLU A 467 3.43 18.67 21.62
CA GLU A 467 4.27 19.75 22.19
C GLU A 467 5.28 20.33 21.17
N ARG A 468 5.78 19.50 20.24
CA ARG A 468 6.68 19.93 19.16
C ARG A 468 5.98 20.68 18.03
N GLU A 469 4.64 20.84 18.12
CA GLU A 469 3.83 21.65 17.20
C GLU A 469 3.76 21.09 15.77
N PHE A 470 4.15 19.83 15.58
CA PHE A 470 3.95 19.06 14.34
C PHE A 470 3.98 17.55 14.64
N TRP A 471 3.47 16.75 13.72
CA TRP A 471 3.57 15.30 13.75
C TRP A 471 3.75 14.75 12.35
N ALA A 472 4.56 13.69 12.20
CA ALA A 472 4.80 13.05 10.92
C ALA A 472 4.79 11.53 11.05
N THR A 473 4.32 10.85 10.02
CA THR A 473 4.38 9.42 9.85
C THR A 473 4.84 9.07 8.43
N ALA A 474 5.70 8.08 8.29
CA ALA A 474 6.15 7.54 7.02
C ALA A 474 6.29 6.01 7.10
N ASN A 475 5.29 5.37 7.71
CA ASN A 475 5.23 3.92 7.97
C ASN A 475 6.29 3.42 8.96
N ASN A 476 6.90 4.32 9.71
CA ASN A 476 7.85 4.02 10.78
C ASN A 476 7.14 3.43 12.01
N ASP A 477 7.93 2.83 12.88
CA ASP A 477 7.48 2.32 14.19
C ASP A 477 6.85 3.45 15.00
N PRO A 478 5.58 3.39 15.37
CA PRO A 478 4.92 4.43 16.14
C PRO A 478 5.37 4.49 17.60
N ASP A 479 5.91 3.39 18.15
CA ASP A 479 6.39 3.30 19.54
C ASP A 479 7.82 3.81 19.71
N ARG A 480 8.55 4.06 18.62
CA ARG A 480 9.91 4.58 18.66
C ARG A 480 9.92 6.10 18.55
N PRO A 481 10.42 6.81 19.57
CA PRO A 481 10.60 8.25 19.47
C PRO A 481 11.62 8.56 18.36
N LEU A 482 11.28 9.55 17.53
CA LEU A 482 12.20 10.09 16.53
C LEU A 482 13.16 11.04 17.25
N ASN A 483 14.33 10.56 17.65
CA ASN A 483 15.39 11.35 18.27
C ASN A 483 16.37 11.83 17.22
N GLU A 484 16.76 13.11 17.28
CA GLU A 484 17.64 13.74 16.32
C GLU A 484 19.05 13.11 16.30
N ASP A 485 19.52 12.54 17.42
CA ASP A 485 20.91 12.13 17.57
C ASP A 485 21.20 10.62 17.44
N HIS A 486 20.23 9.72 17.63
CA HIS A 486 20.47 8.27 17.50
C HIS A 486 19.23 7.48 17.11
N PRO A 487 19.13 7.03 15.86
CA PRO A 487 18.00 6.21 15.38
C PRO A 487 17.93 4.79 15.97
N PHE A 488 18.89 4.40 16.83
CA PHE A 488 19.04 3.04 17.38
C PHE A 488 19.17 2.97 18.91
N SER A 489 19.17 4.12 19.60
CA SER A 489 19.35 4.12 21.06
C SER A 489 18.02 4.05 21.79
N ASP A 490 18.07 3.51 23.00
CA ASP A 490 17.03 3.62 24.01
C ASP A 490 16.60 5.09 24.22
N PRO A 491 15.40 5.38 24.73
CA PRO A 491 14.86 6.72 24.88
C PRO A 491 15.91 7.63 25.56
N ILE A 492 16.31 8.71 24.86
CA ILE A 492 17.31 9.64 25.39
C ILE A 492 16.66 10.49 26.47
N PRO A 493 17.24 10.57 27.69
CA PRO A 493 16.87 11.58 28.64
C PRO A 493 17.24 12.96 28.08
N THR A 494 16.32 13.89 28.00
CA THR A 494 16.65 15.31 27.77
C THR A 494 17.47 15.86 28.93
N GLU A 495 18.21 16.96 28.71
CA GLU A 495 19.06 17.62 29.75
C GLU A 495 18.37 17.90 31.10
N ASN A 496 17.03 17.78 31.15
CA ASN A 496 16.23 17.96 32.36
C ASN A 496 15.52 16.66 32.83
N GLY A 497 15.93 15.48 32.34
CA GLY A 497 15.34 14.20 32.78
C GLY A 497 13.88 14.00 32.40
N LYS A 498 13.31 14.86 31.55
CA LYS A 498 12.00 14.66 30.95
C LYS A 498 12.22 13.98 29.60
N ILE A 499 11.70 12.79 29.45
CA ILE A 499 11.51 12.15 28.14
C ILE A 499 10.61 13.09 27.35
N LEU A 500 11.10 13.60 26.20
CA LEU A 500 10.24 14.30 25.22
C LEU A 500 9.07 13.37 24.95
N ALA A 501 7.84 13.86 25.19
CA ALA A 501 6.60 13.11 25.28
C ALA A 501 6.69 11.76 24.55
N SER A 502 7.13 10.76 25.27
CA SER A 502 6.99 9.38 24.83
C SER A 502 5.50 9.22 24.57
N MET A 503 5.14 8.78 23.36
CA MET A 503 3.87 8.10 23.21
C MET A 503 3.66 7.29 24.49
N PRO A 504 2.48 7.30 25.10
CA PRO A 504 2.23 6.35 26.18
C PRO A 504 2.67 5.01 25.62
N SER A 505 3.78 4.46 26.16
CA SER A 505 4.28 3.17 25.70
C SER A 505 3.11 2.24 25.85
N THR A 506 2.48 1.91 24.73
CA THR A 506 1.41 0.92 24.78
C THR A 506 2.13 -0.31 25.30
N ARG A 507 1.76 -0.81 26.47
CA ARG A 507 2.28 -2.08 26.98
C ARG A 507 1.88 -3.24 26.06
N GLN A 508 1.25 -2.94 24.93
CA GLN A 508 0.73 -3.87 23.95
C GLN A 508 1.68 -3.94 22.76
N TRP A 509 1.98 -5.14 22.31
CA TRP A 509 2.74 -5.38 21.10
C TRP A 509 1.93 -5.00 19.87
N LEU A 510 2.40 -4.06 19.07
CA LEU A 510 1.73 -3.57 17.85
C LEU A 510 2.30 -4.17 16.56
N GLY A 511 3.52 -4.72 16.58
CA GLY A 511 4.21 -5.29 15.44
C GLY A 511 5.69 -4.93 15.38
N ALA A 512 6.41 -5.37 14.34
CA ALA A 512 7.84 -5.08 14.13
C ALA A 512 8.20 -4.81 12.67
N ASP A 513 7.27 -4.96 11.74
CA ASP A 513 7.55 -4.91 10.31
C ASP A 513 7.30 -3.52 9.72
N TYR A 514 7.79 -2.51 10.42
CA TYR A 514 7.75 -1.11 10.02
C TYR A 514 8.82 -0.78 8.99
N CYS A 515 8.61 0.30 8.23
CA CYS A 515 9.63 0.85 7.35
C CYS A 515 10.77 1.49 8.16
N ASP A 516 11.96 1.54 7.55
CA ASP A 516 13.11 2.27 8.09
C ASP A 516 12.74 3.76 8.29
N PRO A 517 13.32 4.44 9.30
CA PRO A 517 12.89 5.78 9.69
C PRO A 517 13.42 6.92 8.79
N TYR A 518 14.10 6.62 7.68
CA TYR A 518 14.77 7.63 6.87
C TYR A 518 13.82 8.69 6.31
N ARG A 519 12.67 8.29 5.75
CA ARG A 519 11.67 9.23 5.22
C ARG A 519 11.09 10.12 6.31
N VAL A 520 10.66 9.54 7.42
CA VAL A 520 10.10 10.33 8.52
C VAL A 520 11.15 11.23 9.16
N ARG A 521 12.42 10.80 9.22
CA ARG A 521 13.53 11.60 9.72
C ARG A 521 13.78 12.83 8.83
N THR A 522 13.83 12.68 7.51
CA THR A 522 13.91 13.82 6.57
C THR A 522 12.77 14.80 6.80
N ILE A 523 11.53 14.31 6.92
CA ILE A 523 10.36 15.16 7.17
C ILE A 523 10.50 15.91 8.51
N VAL A 524 10.83 15.20 9.59
CA VAL A 524 10.98 15.79 10.93
C VAL A 524 12.09 16.82 10.99
N GLU A 525 13.26 16.53 10.41
CA GLU A 525 14.38 17.48 10.31
C GLU A 525 13.96 18.76 9.54
N ALA A 526 13.26 18.60 8.42
CA ALA A 526 12.74 19.74 7.66
C ALA A 526 11.73 20.54 8.47
N LEU A 527 10.76 19.89 9.10
CA LEU A 527 9.74 20.58 9.92
C LEU A 527 10.32 21.29 11.13
N ALA A 528 11.34 20.70 11.77
CA ALA A 528 12.03 21.30 12.94
C ALA A 528 12.89 22.51 12.55
N SER A 529 13.48 22.52 11.36
CA SER A 529 14.48 23.50 10.92
C SER A 529 13.95 24.94 10.79
N ARG A 530 12.64 25.14 10.62
CA ARG A 530 12.04 26.47 10.36
C ARG A 530 10.57 26.56 10.76
N THR A 531 10.06 27.79 10.75
CA THR A 531 8.65 28.16 10.84
C THR A 531 8.20 28.88 9.55
N GLY A 532 6.96 29.31 9.48
CA GLY A 532 6.41 30.01 8.32
C GLY A 532 6.11 29.07 7.13
N TRP A 533 5.77 27.83 7.41
CA TRP A 533 5.40 26.83 6.40
C TRP A 533 4.17 27.24 5.57
N THR A 534 4.23 26.96 4.27
CA THR A 534 3.13 27.14 3.31
C THR A 534 2.71 25.81 2.69
N ALA A 535 1.59 25.79 1.98
CA ALA A 535 1.16 24.62 1.21
C ALA A 535 2.16 24.25 0.10
N GLU A 536 2.77 25.24 -0.51
CA GLU A 536 3.79 25.09 -1.56
C GLU A 536 5.07 24.46 -1.00
N ASP A 537 5.49 24.84 0.21
CA ASP A 537 6.62 24.20 0.91
C ASP A 537 6.34 22.73 1.20
N CYS A 538 5.10 22.39 1.57
CA CYS A 538 4.71 21.00 1.80
C CYS A 538 4.73 20.19 0.49
N LEU A 539 4.25 20.74 -0.63
CA LEU A 539 4.37 20.10 -1.95
C LEU A 539 5.83 19.88 -2.36
N ALA A 540 6.70 20.85 -2.04
CA ALA A 540 8.14 20.73 -2.30
C ALA A 540 8.76 19.61 -1.47
N LEU A 541 8.43 19.52 -0.16
CA LEU A 541 8.93 18.46 0.73
C LEU A 541 8.45 17.06 0.30
N GLN A 542 7.24 16.91 -0.26
CA GLN A 542 6.78 15.63 -0.84
C GLN A 542 7.63 15.15 -2.02
N ARG A 543 8.51 16.00 -2.53
CA ARG A 543 9.41 15.71 -3.66
C ARG A 543 10.88 15.60 -3.25
N ASP A 544 11.17 15.64 -1.96
CA ASP A 544 12.55 15.53 -1.47
C ASP A 544 13.13 14.15 -1.82
N ILE A 545 14.35 14.17 -2.37
CA ILE A 545 15.10 12.98 -2.85
C ILE A 545 16.45 12.83 -2.14
N ARG A 546 16.61 13.42 -0.98
CA ARG A 546 17.81 13.31 -0.12
C ARG A 546 17.98 11.89 0.39
N SER A 547 19.17 11.33 0.23
CA SER A 547 19.55 10.00 0.73
C SER A 547 20.27 10.09 2.07
N ILE A 548 19.55 9.92 3.18
CA ILE A 548 20.17 9.78 4.52
C ILE A 548 21.04 8.51 4.59
N PRO A 549 20.71 7.34 4.00
CA PRO A 549 21.61 6.21 3.96
C PRO A 549 22.99 6.54 3.41
N TRP A 550 23.08 7.36 2.34
CA TRP A 550 24.35 7.84 1.84
C TRP A 550 25.11 8.70 2.86
N GLU A 551 24.45 9.64 3.48
CA GLU A 551 25.07 10.50 4.49
C GLU A 551 25.71 9.70 5.62
N GLU A 552 25.05 8.61 6.06
CA GLU A 552 25.51 7.75 7.13
C GLU A 552 26.70 6.85 6.78
N ILE A 553 26.85 6.44 5.51
CA ILE A 553 27.97 5.58 5.09
C ILE A 553 29.03 6.29 4.26
N ARG A 554 28.82 7.55 3.89
CA ARG A 554 29.68 8.33 3.02
C ARG A 554 31.15 8.30 3.41
N GLU A 555 31.46 8.55 4.68
CA GLU A 555 32.85 8.59 5.17
C GLU A 555 33.52 7.21 5.05
N ILE A 556 32.78 6.13 5.35
CA ILE A 556 33.29 4.76 5.26
C ILE A 556 33.64 4.44 3.81
N VAL A 557 32.71 4.68 2.89
CA VAL A 557 32.89 4.39 1.46
C VAL A 557 34.03 5.23 0.89
N LEU A 558 34.09 6.54 1.17
CA LEU A 558 35.11 7.43 0.65
C LEU A 558 36.50 7.23 1.26
N SER A 559 36.61 6.51 2.40
CA SER A 559 37.89 6.14 3.01
C SER A 559 38.57 4.93 2.34
N LEU A 560 37.86 4.20 1.48
CA LEU A 560 38.38 3.02 0.78
C LEU A 560 39.59 3.38 -0.06
N LYS A 561 40.63 2.56 0.05
CA LYS A 561 41.89 2.72 -0.72
C LYS A 561 42.02 1.58 -1.71
N THR A 562 42.11 1.91 -2.97
CA THR A 562 42.22 0.92 -4.05
C THR A 562 43.11 1.40 -5.20
N SER A 563 43.85 0.48 -5.81
CA SER A 563 44.54 0.72 -7.08
C SER A 563 43.69 0.38 -8.32
N ASN A 564 42.54 -0.28 -8.10
CA ASN A 564 41.65 -0.63 -9.19
C ASN A 564 41.04 0.63 -9.85
N PRO A 565 41.27 0.82 -11.18
CA PRO A 565 40.81 2.05 -11.85
C PRO A 565 39.31 2.21 -11.90
N ASP A 566 38.56 1.11 -11.97
CA ASP A 566 37.07 1.15 -11.98
C ASP A 566 36.53 1.61 -10.63
N ALA A 567 36.99 0.99 -9.54
CA ALA A 567 36.58 1.41 -8.20
C ALA A 567 36.98 2.87 -7.89
N ARG A 568 38.18 3.31 -8.31
CA ARG A 568 38.59 4.72 -8.15
C ARG A 568 37.66 5.67 -8.89
N GLY A 569 37.33 5.37 -10.14
CA GLY A 569 36.35 6.18 -10.89
C GLY A 569 34.99 6.25 -10.22
N GLY A 570 34.53 5.14 -9.65
CA GLY A 570 33.29 5.11 -8.82
C GLY A 570 33.40 5.98 -7.55
N LEU A 571 34.52 5.89 -6.82
CA LEU A 571 34.75 6.72 -5.64
C LEU A 571 34.87 8.22 -5.97
N GLU A 572 35.42 8.58 -7.12
CA GLU A 572 35.49 9.98 -7.58
C GLU A 572 34.10 10.54 -7.86
N LEU A 573 33.23 9.76 -8.53
CA LEU A 573 31.82 10.14 -8.72
C LEU A 573 31.08 10.32 -7.41
N LEU A 574 31.20 9.37 -6.49
CA LEU A 574 30.54 9.42 -5.19
C LEU A 574 31.08 10.55 -4.30
N ARG A 575 32.36 10.92 -4.41
CA ARG A 575 32.95 12.05 -3.68
C ARG A 575 32.34 13.39 -4.09
N ALA A 576 32.02 13.53 -5.38
CA ALA A 576 31.41 14.74 -5.94
C ALA A 576 29.89 14.80 -5.76
N TRP A 577 29.26 13.71 -5.27
CA TRP A 577 27.82 13.63 -5.17
C TRP A 577 27.27 14.36 -3.95
N ASP A 578 26.20 15.10 -4.14
CA ASP A 578 25.49 15.87 -3.12
C ASP A 578 24.50 15.03 -2.27
N GLY A 579 24.31 13.75 -2.58
CA GLY A 579 23.38 12.86 -1.89
C GLY A 579 21.94 12.95 -2.38
N GLN A 580 21.68 13.71 -3.46
CA GLN A 580 20.34 13.75 -4.07
C GLN A 580 20.16 12.61 -5.08
N VAL A 581 19.14 11.77 -4.88
CA VAL A 581 18.85 10.65 -5.80
C VAL A 581 18.10 11.18 -7.03
N ASP A 582 18.79 12.08 -7.76
CA ASP A 582 18.24 12.73 -8.95
C ASP A 582 18.23 11.78 -10.15
N SER A 583 17.19 11.90 -11.01
CA SER A 583 17.02 11.08 -12.21
C SER A 583 18.19 11.19 -13.21
N GLU A 584 18.84 12.34 -13.29
CA GLU A 584 19.96 12.58 -14.21
C GLU A 584 21.33 12.29 -13.57
N SER A 585 21.38 11.95 -12.28
CA SER A 585 22.63 11.76 -11.54
C SER A 585 23.30 10.41 -11.84
N PRO A 586 24.53 10.39 -12.41
CA PRO A 586 25.32 9.17 -12.52
C PRO A 586 25.85 8.68 -11.18
N ALA A 587 26.07 9.58 -10.21
CA ALA A 587 26.53 9.22 -8.89
C ALA A 587 25.42 8.50 -8.10
N ALA A 588 24.18 8.97 -8.19
CA ALA A 588 23.02 8.27 -7.65
C ALA A 588 22.90 6.86 -8.25
N CYS A 589 23.07 6.72 -9.57
CA CYS A 589 23.06 5.41 -10.23
C CYS A 589 24.11 4.46 -9.65
N VAL A 590 25.35 4.94 -9.48
CA VAL A 590 26.44 4.12 -8.88
C VAL A 590 26.10 3.75 -7.44
N PHE A 591 25.58 4.68 -6.64
CA PHE A 591 25.21 4.44 -5.26
C PHE A 591 24.09 3.40 -5.12
N GLU A 592 23.00 3.57 -5.86
CA GLU A 592 21.85 2.66 -5.83
C GLU A 592 22.24 1.21 -6.23
N LEU A 593 23.04 1.07 -7.28
CA LEU A 593 23.53 -0.23 -7.70
C LEU A 593 24.55 -0.83 -6.71
N PHE A 594 25.36 0.01 -6.07
CA PHE A 594 26.30 -0.40 -5.03
C PHE A 594 25.57 -0.92 -3.78
N VAL A 595 24.54 -0.21 -3.31
CA VAL A 595 23.72 -0.65 -2.17
C VAL A 595 22.96 -1.93 -2.51
N ALA A 596 22.37 -2.01 -3.70
CA ALA A 596 21.65 -3.20 -4.15
C ALA A 596 22.56 -4.44 -4.18
N GLU A 597 23.76 -4.34 -4.73
CA GLU A 597 24.72 -5.45 -4.77
C GLU A 597 25.23 -5.81 -3.37
N LEU A 598 25.43 -4.83 -2.47
CA LEU A 598 25.76 -5.11 -1.07
C LEU A 598 24.64 -5.89 -0.37
N CYS A 599 23.36 -5.57 -0.59
CA CYS A 599 22.26 -6.36 -0.08
C CYS A 599 22.36 -7.83 -0.54
N VAL A 600 22.67 -8.04 -1.82
CA VAL A 600 22.86 -9.38 -2.38
C VAL A 600 24.02 -10.12 -1.69
N ARG A 601 25.18 -9.47 -1.51
CA ARG A 601 26.37 -10.05 -0.88
C ARG A 601 26.11 -10.40 0.59
N VAL A 602 25.50 -9.49 1.33
CA VAL A 602 25.12 -9.68 2.75
C VAL A 602 24.12 -10.83 2.89
N ALA A 603 23.08 -10.87 2.06
CA ALA A 603 22.12 -11.95 2.08
C ALA A 603 22.76 -13.32 1.79
N LYS A 604 23.61 -13.42 0.75
CA LYS A 604 24.33 -14.65 0.39
C LYS A 604 25.32 -15.09 1.47
N ALA A 605 25.95 -14.17 2.17
CA ALA A 605 26.90 -14.48 3.24
C ALA A 605 26.25 -15.20 4.43
N LYS A 606 24.97 -14.95 4.70
CA LYS A 606 24.26 -15.52 5.86
C LYS A 606 23.17 -16.51 5.50
N ALA A 607 22.51 -16.36 4.36
CA ALA A 607 21.47 -17.25 3.88
C ALA A 607 21.77 -17.73 2.44
N PRO A 608 22.79 -18.56 2.24
CA PRO A 608 23.25 -18.95 0.89
C PRO A 608 22.19 -19.72 0.09
N ARG A 609 21.21 -20.37 0.74
CA ARG A 609 20.10 -21.06 0.08
C ARG A 609 18.86 -20.22 -0.09
N ALA A 610 18.58 -19.28 0.84
CA ALA A 610 17.39 -18.43 0.86
C ALA A 610 17.67 -16.94 0.63
N TRP A 611 18.84 -16.56 0.10
CA TRP A 611 19.20 -15.15 -0.14
C TRP A 611 18.19 -14.42 -1.03
N GLN A 612 17.62 -15.11 -2.00
CA GLN A 612 16.61 -14.54 -2.89
C GLN A 612 15.32 -14.19 -2.13
N VAL A 613 14.91 -15.04 -1.17
CA VAL A 613 13.78 -14.76 -0.28
C VAL A 613 14.03 -13.50 0.54
N ALA A 614 15.23 -13.35 1.09
CA ALA A 614 15.61 -12.16 1.86
C ALA A 614 15.55 -10.86 1.02
N LEU A 615 15.74 -10.97 -0.29
CA LEU A 615 15.73 -9.83 -1.23
C LEU A 615 14.37 -9.61 -1.91
N GLY A 616 13.35 -10.42 -1.59
CA GLY A 616 12.02 -10.31 -2.20
C GLY A 616 11.91 -10.93 -3.58
N GLU A 617 12.80 -11.87 -3.95
CA GLU A 617 12.68 -12.65 -5.18
C GLU A 617 11.87 -13.94 -4.96
N VAL A 618 11.33 -14.46 -6.08
CA VAL A 618 10.71 -15.79 -6.25
C VAL A 618 9.42 -16.04 -5.47
N GLY A 619 8.31 -15.72 -6.09
CA GLY A 619 6.98 -16.22 -5.74
C GLY A 619 6.43 -15.71 -4.40
N LEU A 620 6.98 -14.64 -3.90
CA LEU A 620 6.47 -13.87 -2.78
C LEU A 620 6.21 -12.44 -3.25
N TRP A 621 5.29 -11.72 -2.62
CA TRP A 621 4.90 -10.36 -3.02
C TRP A 621 6.10 -9.43 -3.17
N ASP A 622 6.23 -8.79 -4.32
CA ASP A 622 7.32 -7.86 -4.62
C ASP A 622 7.38 -6.73 -3.59
N GLY A 623 8.58 -6.43 -3.13
CA GLY A 623 8.91 -5.26 -2.32
C GLY A 623 8.72 -5.40 -0.82
N ASN A 624 7.60 -5.93 -0.34
CA ASN A 624 7.33 -5.99 1.09
C ASN A 624 7.90 -7.22 1.81
N LEU A 625 8.30 -8.23 1.04
CA LEU A 625 8.97 -9.42 1.56
C LEU A 625 10.49 -9.31 1.53
N SER A 626 11.03 -8.31 0.85
CA SER A 626 12.44 -8.01 0.95
C SER A 626 12.74 -7.47 2.35
N LEU A 627 13.60 -8.17 3.07
CA LEU A 627 14.16 -7.65 4.32
C LEU A 627 15.06 -6.43 4.08
N PHE A 628 15.39 -6.11 2.82
CA PHE A 628 16.36 -5.08 2.45
C PHE A 628 15.80 -3.99 1.52
N THR A 629 14.50 -3.86 1.33
CA THR A 629 13.96 -2.78 0.49
C THR A 629 13.82 -1.49 1.30
N ASP A 630 12.76 -1.39 2.05
CA ASP A 630 12.40 -0.21 2.84
C ASP A 630 12.35 -0.49 4.35
N ARG A 631 12.73 -1.71 4.78
CA ARG A 631 12.62 -2.16 6.16
C ARG A 631 13.93 -2.52 6.84
N ARG A 632 15.03 -2.73 6.11
CA ARG A 632 16.33 -3.17 6.69
C ARG A 632 17.54 -2.55 6.00
N ILE A 633 17.38 -1.47 5.29
CA ILE A 633 18.54 -0.67 4.80
C ILE A 633 19.29 -0.10 5.99
N GLN A 634 18.58 0.30 7.04
CA GLN A 634 19.19 0.72 8.31
C GLN A 634 20.07 -0.38 8.92
N HIS A 635 19.67 -1.64 8.80
CA HIS A 635 20.51 -2.76 9.24
C HIS A 635 21.75 -2.92 8.35
N LEU A 636 21.65 -2.79 7.04
CA LEU A 636 22.82 -2.78 6.14
C LEU A 636 23.78 -1.65 6.50
N VAL A 637 23.26 -0.42 6.70
CA VAL A 637 24.05 0.73 7.14
C VAL A 637 24.80 0.43 8.45
N ARG A 638 24.13 -0.18 9.42
CA ARG A 638 24.76 -0.62 10.66
C ARG A 638 25.88 -1.63 10.42
N LEU A 639 25.66 -2.65 9.59
CA LEU A 639 26.68 -3.64 9.25
C LEU A 639 27.92 -3.00 8.58
N LEU A 640 27.73 -2.02 7.70
CA LEU A 640 28.81 -1.28 7.08
C LEU A 640 29.60 -0.42 8.07
N ARG A 641 28.94 0.12 9.10
CA ARG A 641 29.58 0.91 10.16
C ARG A 641 30.34 0.05 11.16
N GLU A 642 29.74 -1.06 11.61
CA GLU A 642 30.28 -1.95 12.62
C GLU A 642 31.30 -2.94 12.05
N GLN A 643 31.17 -3.32 10.78
CA GLN A 643 31.99 -4.29 10.08
C GLN A 643 32.23 -5.60 10.88
N PRO A 644 31.17 -6.27 11.34
CA PRO A 644 31.32 -7.39 12.24
C PRO A 644 32.07 -8.56 11.59
N VAL A 645 32.88 -9.24 12.39
CA VAL A 645 33.63 -10.43 11.95
C VAL A 645 32.68 -11.58 11.57
N GLY A 646 33.15 -12.45 10.67
CA GLY A 646 32.38 -13.64 10.25
C GLY A 646 31.31 -13.39 9.18
N TRP A 647 31.31 -12.20 8.57
CA TRP A 647 30.51 -11.91 7.35
C TRP A 647 31.37 -12.03 6.10
N PHE A 648 32.48 -11.33 6.06
CA PHE A 648 33.48 -11.30 4.99
C PHE A 648 34.86 -11.39 5.58
N THR A 649 35.85 -11.76 4.74
CA THR A 649 37.27 -11.73 5.14
C THR A 649 37.73 -10.29 5.37
N SER A 650 37.25 -9.36 4.57
CA SER A 650 37.50 -7.92 4.64
C SER A 650 36.30 -7.16 4.10
N TRP A 651 35.67 -6.33 4.91
CA TRP A 651 34.60 -5.47 4.45
C TRP A 651 35.04 -4.43 3.41
N SER A 652 36.26 -3.90 3.56
CA SER A 652 36.82 -2.94 2.60
C SER A 652 37.04 -3.57 1.23
N ASP A 653 37.61 -4.79 1.18
CA ASP A 653 37.82 -5.49 -0.08
C ASP A 653 36.49 -5.87 -0.73
N GLU A 654 35.48 -6.28 0.06
CA GLU A 654 34.15 -6.58 -0.44
C GLU A 654 33.48 -5.34 -1.08
N MET A 655 33.53 -4.20 -0.39
CA MET A 655 33.01 -2.93 -0.93
C MET A 655 33.73 -2.50 -2.20
N ILE A 656 35.04 -2.67 -2.28
CA ILE A 656 35.84 -2.37 -3.48
C ILE A 656 35.47 -3.30 -4.63
N ASP A 657 35.29 -4.60 -4.36
CA ASP A 657 34.88 -5.57 -5.37
C ASP A 657 33.48 -5.27 -5.91
N VAL A 658 32.52 -4.97 -5.02
CA VAL A 658 31.17 -4.53 -5.40
C VAL A 658 31.21 -3.29 -6.28
N LEU A 659 31.91 -2.25 -5.87
CA LEU A 659 32.04 -1.01 -6.65
C LEU A 659 32.69 -1.24 -8.02
N THR A 660 33.75 -2.06 -8.06
CA THR A 660 34.38 -2.48 -9.30
C THR A 660 33.39 -3.16 -10.23
N GLY A 661 32.65 -4.12 -9.72
CA GLY A 661 31.62 -4.87 -10.47
C GLY A 661 30.53 -3.98 -11.02
N VAL A 662 30.04 -3.03 -10.23
CA VAL A 662 29.01 -2.05 -10.63
C VAL A 662 29.50 -1.19 -11.79
N ILE A 663 30.69 -0.61 -11.69
CA ILE A 663 31.26 0.23 -12.77
C ILE A 663 31.47 -0.59 -14.04
N GLN A 664 32.00 -1.82 -13.93
CA GLN A 664 32.18 -2.70 -15.09
C GLN A 664 30.86 -3.11 -15.74
N LYS A 665 29.82 -3.36 -14.93
CA LYS A 665 28.47 -3.66 -15.43
C LYS A 665 27.89 -2.46 -16.18
N LEU A 666 28.00 -1.25 -15.62
CA LEU A 666 27.53 -0.02 -16.26
C LEU A 666 28.24 0.22 -17.61
N ARG A 667 29.57 0.08 -17.65
CA ARG A 667 30.31 0.23 -18.89
C ARG A 667 29.92 -0.76 -19.98
N ARG A 668 29.62 -2.00 -19.61
CA ARG A 668 29.27 -3.05 -20.58
C ARG A 668 27.82 -2.94 -21.06
N SER A 669 26.91 -2.55 -20.19
CA SER A 669 25.45 -2.68 -20.46
C SER A 669 24.80 -1.35 -20.81
N VAL A 670 25.37 -0.20 -20.38
CA VAL A 670 24.74 1.11 -20.48
C VAL A 670 25.55 2.04 -21.38
N GLY A 671 26.86 2.14 -21.14
CA GLY A 671 27.75 3.00 -21.94
C GLY A 671 29.10 3.22 -21.29
N PRO A 672 30.07 3.74 -22.05
CA PRO A 672 31.48 3.75 -21.65
C PRO A 672 31.82 4.66 -20.46
N GLY A 673 30.93 5.57 -20.07
CA GLY A 673 31.23 6.53 -19.00
C GLY A 673 30.00 7.19 -18.38
N PRO A 674 30.19 8.04 -17.35
CA PRO A 674 29.14 8.62 -16.54
C PRO A 674 28.06 9.39 -17.32
N ALA A 675 28.39 9.97 -18.47
CA ALA A 675 27.41 10.67 -19.32
C ALA A 675 26.24 9.78 -19.80
N TYR A 676 26.36 8.46 -19.68
CA TYR A 676 25.32 7.50 -20.05
C TYR A 676 24.58 6.91 -18.84
N TRP A 677 25.03 7.18 -17.60
CA TRP A 677 24.61 6.46 -16.40
C TRP A 677 23.56 7.22 -15.58
N ALA A 678 22.65 7.94 -16.24
CA ALA A 678 21.57 8.64 -15.56
C ALA A 678 20.64 7.64 -14.85
N TRP A 679 20.44 7.82 -13.54
CA TRP A 679 19.68 6.88 -12.71
C TRP A 679 18.26 6.65 -13.23
N GLY A 680 17.52 7.71 -13.48
CA GLY A 680 16.14 7.61 -13.94
C GLY A 680 15.97 7.05 -15.36
N HIS A 681 17.05 6.96 -16.14
CA HIS A 681 17.03 6.31 -17.46
C HIS A 681 17.23 4.80 -17.35
N LEU A 682 17.96 4.36 -16.33
CA LEU A 682 18.13 2.93 -16.06
C LEU A 682 16.92 2.37 -15.36
N ARG A 683 16.37 3.13 -14.41
CA ARG A 683 15.18 2.79 -13.67
C ARG A 683 14.08 3.81 -13.95
N GLN A 684 13.07 3.40 -14.67
CA GLN A 684 11.97 4.26 -15.11
C GLN A 684 10.70 4.02 -14.31
N LEU A 685 9.83 5.02 -14.32
CA LEU A 685 8.46 4.91 -13.86
C LEU A 685 7.52 4.62 -15.02
N ARG A 686 6.68 3.60 -14.86
CA ARG A 686 5.58 3.29 -15.77
C ARG A 686 4.35 2.93 -14.96
N LEU A 687 3.23 3.59 -15.23
CA LEU A 687 1.93 3.18 -14.68
C LEU A 687 1.37 2.09 -15.59
N GLU A 688 1.23 0.89 -15.05
CA GLU A 688 0.80 -0.27 -15.83
C GLU A 688 -0.68 -0.59 -15.63
N HIS A 689 -1.36 -0.90 -16.74
CA HIS A 689 -2.71 -1.43 -16.66
C HIS A 689 -2.66 -2.91 -16.18
N PRO A 690 -3.45 -3.30 -15.16
CA PRO A 690 -3.34 -4.63 -14.54
C PRO A 690 -3.47 -5.80 -15.52
N LEU A 691 -4.34 -5.66 -16.53
CA LEU A 691 -4.63 -6.72 -17.50
C LEU A 691 -3.83 -6.58 -18.81
N PHE A 692 -3.56 -5.35 -19.24
CA PHE A 692 -2.98 -5.09 -20.56
C PHE A 692 -1.60 -4.47 -20.53
N GLY A 693 -1.08 -4.14 -19.35
CA GLY A 693 0.18 -3.41 -19.19
C GLY A 693 1.39 -4.13 -19.79
N LYS A 694 1.37 -5.47 -19.82
CA LYS A 694 2.42 -6.32 -20.42
C LYS A 694 2.08 -6.81 -21.84
N HIS A 695 0.90 -6.47 -22.37
CA HIS A 695 0.50 -6.93 -23.69
C HIS A 695 1.20 -6.10 -24.81
N ARG A 696 1.80 -6.77 -25.78
CA ARG A 696 2.65 -6.17 -26.81
C ARG A 696 2.06 -4.92 -27.51
N TRP A 697 0.75 -4.91 -27.77
CA TRP A 697 0.08 -3.82 -28.51
C TRP A 697 -0.77 -2.94 -27.59
N LEU A 698 -1.51 -3.56 -26.66
CA LEU A 698 -2.46 -2.84 -25.80
C LEU A 698 -1.75 -1.93 -24.79
N SER A 699 -0.56 -2.31 -24.32
CA SER A 699 0.24 -1.50 -23.40
C SER A 699 0.49 -0.08 -23.91
N ALA A 700 0.60 0.11 -25.23
CA ALA A 700 0.81 1.41 -25.84
C ALA A 700 -0.38 2.39 -25.66
N ALA A 701 -1.57 1.88 -25.39
CA ALA A 701 -2.77 2.69 -25.14
C ALA A 701 -3.14 2.75 -23.67
N PHE A 702 -2.94 1.67 -22.92
CA PHE A 702 -3.43 1.52 -21.56
C PHE A 702 -2.41 1.88 -20.48
N ASN A 703 -1.11 1.93 -20.80
CA ASN A 703 -0.08 2.39 -19.85
C ASN A 703 0.17 3.89 -19.98
N ILE A 704 0.69 4.50 -18.91
CA ILE A 704 1.18 5.87 -18.88
C ILE A 704 2.69 5.84 -18.61
N GLY A 705 3.46 6.60 -19.37
CA GLY A 705 4.93 6.56 -19.37
C GLY A 705 5.49 5.57 -20.40
N PRO A 706 6.73 5.04 -20.29
CA PRO A 706 7.66 5.26 -19.17
C PRO A 706 8.30 6.65 -19.17
N VAL A 707 8.71 7.09 -17.98
CA VAL A 707 9.46 8.36 -17.80
C VAL A 707 10.62 8.16 -16.84
N PRO A 708 11.69 8.96 -16.92
CA PRO A 708 12.74 8.99 -15.91
C PRO A 708 12.16 9.30 -14.52
N CYS A 709 12.72 8.67 -13.48
CA CYS A 709 12.28 8.86 -12.11
C CYS A 709 13.48 8.90 -11.15
N GLY A 710 13.52 9.93 -10.31
CA GLY A 710 14.45 10.04 -9.18
C GLY A 710 13.89 9.39 -7.91
N GLY A 711 14.66 9.51 -6.82
CA GLY A 711 14.32 8.92 -5.52
C GLY A 711 14.62 7.43 -5.41
N ASP A 712 14.42 6.88 -4.21
CA ASP A 712 14.55 5.47 -3.86
C ASP A 712 13.49 5.04 -2.85
N CYS A 713 13.63 3.90 -2.19
CA CYS A 713 12.70 3.43 -1.15
C CYS A 713 12.72 4.31 0.12
N ASN A 714 13.81 5.05 0.38
CA ASN A 714 14.11 5.74 1.62
C ASN A 714 14.03 7.28 1.50
N THR A 715 13.82 7.80 0.30
CA THR A 715 13.57 9.23 0.06
C THR A 715 12.10 9.58 0.26
N VAL A 716 11.77 10.82 0.65
CA VAL A 716 10.38 11.28 0.83
C VAL A 716 9.61 11.11 -0.47
N SER A 717 10.18 11.55 -1.61
CA SER A 717 9.68 11.21 -2.95
C SER A 717 10.01 9.76 -3.27
N GLN A 718 9.29 8.83 -2.63
CA GLN A 718 9.58 7.42 -2.72
C GLN A 718 9.42 6.88 -4.14
N ALA A 719 10.42 6.13 -4.58
CA ALA A 719 10.42 5.41 -5.84
C ALA A 719 11.16 4.07 -5.66
N GLY A 720 10.40 3.04 -5.29
CA GLY A 720 10.95 1.76 -4.84
C GLY A 720 11.60 0.95 -5.95
N ALA A 721 12.75 0.36 -5.64
CA ALA A 721 13.41 -0.66 -6.45
C ALA A 721 13.77 -1.87 -5.59
N ARG A 722 13.78 -3.07 -6.19
CA ARG A 722 14.20 -4.29 -5.49
C ARG A 722 15.72 -4.44 -5.58
N PRO A 723 16.43 -4.80 -4.50
CA PRO A 723 17.87 -5.01 -4.55
C PRO A 723 18.30 -6.07 -5.58
N ALA A 724 17.48 -7.09 -5.78
CA ALA A 724 17.76 -8.15 -6.75
C ALA A 724 17.55 -7.72 -8.21
N ALA A 725 16.74 -6.68 -8.45
CA ALA A 725 16.41 -6.15 -9.77
C ALA A 725 16.35 -4.61 -9.74
N PRO A 726 17.44 -3.92 -9.41
CA PRO A 726 17.43 -2.47 -9.11
C PRO A 726 17.14 -1.59 -10.33
N THR A 727 17.19 -2.15 -11.54
CA THR A 727 16.90 -1.44 -12.79
C THR A 727 15.54 -1.79 -13.39
N ASP A 728 14.73 -2.59 -12.71
CA ASP A 728 13.33 -2.79 -13.10
C ASP A 728 12.54 -1.49 -12.92
N PHE A 729 11.35 -1.42 -13.52
CA PHE A 729 10.43 -0.30 -13.28
C PHE A 729 10.14 -0.15 -11.78
N THR A 730 10.00 1.09 -11.36
CA THR A 730 9.58 1.41 -10.00
C THR A 730 8.34 0.60 -9.62
N HIS A 731 8.37 -0.09 -8.47
CA HIS A 731 7.27 -0.95 -8.00
C HIS A 731 6.34 -0.27 -6.99
N ASN A 732 6.77 0.84 -6.37
CA ASN A 732 5.92 1.69 -5.54
C ASN A 732 6.32 3.16 -5.70
N MET A 733 5.35 4.04 -5.61
CA MET A 733 5.55 5.48 -5.80
C MET A 733 4.38 6.28 -5.19
N CYS A 734 4.58 7.58 -5.04
CA CYS A 734 3.49 8.50 -4.69
C CYS A 734 2.39 8.51 -5.77
N ASN A 735 1.21 7.99 -5.45
CA ASN A 735 0.07 7.91 -6.38
C ASN A 735 -0.86 9.12 -6.31
N LEU A 736 -0.81 9.85 -5.20
CA LEU A 736 -1.62 11.02 -4.91
C LEU A 736 -0.81 11.96 -4.02
N ARG A 737 -0.81 13.25 -4.30
CA ARG A 737 -0.35 14.28 -3.35
C ARG A 737 -1.51 15.15 -2.94
N THR A 738 -1.60 15.43 -1.64
CA THR A 738 -2.59 16.35 -1.08
C THR A 738 -1.93 17.28 -0.05
N VAL A 739 -2.39 18.52 -0.02
CA VAL A 739 -2.04 19.49 1.03
C VAL A 739 -3.28 20.31 1.38
N PHE A 740 -3.61 20.38 2.65
CA PHE A 740 -4.75 21.11 3.20
C PHE A 740 -4.25 22.25 4.09
N ASP A 741 -4.49 23.50 3.68
CA ASP A 741 -4.29 24.67 4.52
C ASP A 741 -5.61 25.01 5.22
N LEU A 742 -5.67 24.86 6.53
CA LEU A 742 -6.88 25.06 7.33
C LEU A 742 -7.29 26.54 7.46
N SER A 743 -6.48 27.45 6.93
CA SER A 743 -6.88 28.86 6.79
C SER A 743 -7.91 29.08 5.68
N ASP A 744 -7.84 28.24 4.61
CA ASP A 744 -8.75 28.30 3.46
C ASP A 744 -8.78 26.93 2.74
N LEU A 745 -9.65 26.04 3.18
CA LEU A 745 -9.79 24.69 2.62
C LEU A 745 -10.24 24.69 1.14
N SER A 746 -10.77 25.82 0.62
CA SER A 746 -11.08 25.95 -0.82
C SER A 746 -9.82 25.97 -1.71
N LYS A 747 -8.64 26.15 -1.11
CA LYS A 747 -7.33 26.13 -1.78
C LYS A 747 -6.58 24.80 -1.60
N SER A 748 -7.22 23.80 -1.03
CA SER A 748 -6.64 22.47 -0.85
C SER A 748 -6.10 21.93 -2.17
N LYS A 749 -4.91 21.30 -2.11
CA LYS A 749 -4.17 20.80 -3.26
C LYS A 749 -4.36 19.31 -3.43
N PHE A 750 -4.55 18.89 -4.67
CA PHE A 750 -4.69 17.47 -5.04
C PHE A 750 -3.99 17.20 -6.37
N VAL A 751 -3.32 16.08 -6.53
CA VAL A 751 -2.85 15.61 -7.83
C VAL A 751 -2.69 14.10 -7.83
N LEU A 752 -3.32 13.43 -8.80
CA LEU A 752 -3.14 12.00 -9.08
C LEU A 752 -1.90 11.76 -9.94
N CYS A 753 -1.29 10.59 -9.84
CA CYS A 753 -0.19 10.20 -10.71
C CYS A 753 -0.63 9.86 -12.15
N GLY A 754 -1.92 9.80 -12.43
CA GLY A 754 -2.49 9.51 -13.76
C GLY A 754 -3.60 10.50 -14.09
N GLY A 755 -4.84 10.07 -13.98
CA GLY A 755 -6.04 10.88 -14.15
C GLY A 755 -7.25 10.24 -13.51
N GLN A 756 -8.40 10.89 -13.66
CA GLN A 756 -9.65 10.47 -13.02
C GLN A 756 -10.27 9.26 -13.74
N SER A 757 -10.06 9.09 -15.03
CA SER A 757 -10.68 8.05 -15.86
C SER A 757 -9.76 6.85 -16.13
N GLY A 758 -10.31 5.64 -16.06
CA GLY A 758 -9.66 4.41 -16.52
C GLY A 758 -9.71 4.19 -18.03
N ASN A 759 -10.47 5.01 -18.73
CA ASN A 759 -10.63 4.89 -20.17
C ASN A 759 -9.44 5.55 -20.91
N PRO A 760 -8.62 4.82 -21.68
CA PRO A 760 -7.41 5.35 -22.32
C PRO A 760 -7.67 6.43 -23.38
N TRP A 761 -8.92 6.61 -23.83
CA TRP A 761 -9.30 7.65 -24.78
C TRP A 761 -10.16 8.76 -24.17
N SER A 762 -10.31 8.78 -22.86
CA SER A 762 -10.78 9.94 -22.12
C SER A 762 -9.69 10.99 -22.04
N ASP A 763 -10.08 12.26 -22.12
CA ASP A 763 -9.15 13.36 -21.87
C ASP A 763 -8.63 13.35 -20.42
N HIS A 764 -9.34 12.68 -19.51
CA HIS A 764 -9.03 12.53 -18.10
C HIS A 764 -8.32 11.21 -17.74
N HIS A 765 -7.71 10.53 -18.71
CA HIS A 765 -6.93 9.31 -18.43
C HIS A 765 -5.57 9.61 -17.78
N ALA A 766 -4.91 10.67 -18.25
CA ALA A 766 -3.54 11.04 -17.85
C ALA A 766 -3.31 12.54 -17.69
N ASP A 767 -4.36 13.35 -17.56
CA ASP A 767 -4.27 14.81 -17.52
C ASP A 767 -3.64 15.37 -16.24
N HIS A 768 -3.64 14.60 -15.14
CA HIS A 768 -2.90 14.94 -13.93
C HIS A 768 -1.42 14.55 -14.00
N PHE A 769 -1.02 13.59 -14.86
CA PHE A 769 0.34 13.06 -14.88
C PHE A 769 1.42 14.13 -15.14
N PRO A 770 1.26 15.06 -16.11
CA PRO A 770 2.22 16.13 -16.30
C PRO A 770 2.34 17.06 -15.09
N LEU A 771 1.23 17.38 -14.43
CA LEU A 771 1.21 18.18 -13.20
C LEU A 771 1.93 17.47 -12.07
N TRP A 772 1.64 16.18 -11.91
CA TRP A 772 2.29 15.35 -10.91
C TRP A 772 3.82 15.29 -11.11
N GLN A 773 4.29 15.15 -12.36
CA GLN A 773 5.72 15.16 -12.69
C GLN A 773 6.36 16.53 -12.39
N ALA A 774 5.70 17.62 -12.73
CA ALA A 774 6.16 18.98 -12.45
C ALA A 774 6.15 19.34 -10.96
N GLY A 775 5.46 18.53 -10.12
CA GLY A 775 5.24 18.85 -8.71
C GLY A 775 4.16 19.88 -8.48
N GLU A 776 3.32 20.09 -9.49
CA GLU A 776 2.15 20.94 -9.45
C GLU A 776 0.94 20.17 -8.92
N ALA A 777 -0.07 20.90 -8.46
CA ALA A 777 -1.32 20.31 -7.98
C ALA A 777 -2.50 21.22 -8.35
N ILE A 778 -3.68 20.62 -8.43
CA ILE A 778 -4.94 21.32 -8.70
C ILE A 778 -5.67 21.64 -7.39
N THR A 779 -6.64 22.53 -7.47
CA THR A 779 -7.66 22.74 -6.43
C THR A 779 -8.98 22.15 -6.92
N ILE A 780 -9.74 21.57 -5.99
CA ILE A 780 -11.11 21.11 -6.24
C ILE A 780 -12.05 22.20 -5.75
N ALA A 781 -12.96 22.70 -6.62
CA ALA A 781 -13.92 23.73 -6.25
C ALA A 781 -14.76 23.28 -5.05
N TRP A 782 -14.82 24.13 -4.01
CA TRP A 782 -15.51 23.82 -2.76
C TRP A 782 -16.87 24.51 -2.65
N ASN A 783 -16.92 25.84 -2.83
CA ASN A 783 -18.18 26.56 -2.73
C ASN A 783 -19.05 26.38 -3.99
N GLN A 784 -20.38 26.37 -3.79
CA GLN A 784 -21.36 26.07 -4.85
C GLN A 784 -21.22 27.00 -6.07
N ALA A 785 -20.94 28.30 -5.88
CA ALA A 785 -20.77 29.24 -6.99
C ALA A 785 -19.53 28.88 -7.83
N ALA A 786 -18.44 28.45 -7.21
CA ALA A 786 -17.25 27.99 -7.90
C ALA A 786 -17.54 26.67 -8.65
N VAL A 787 -18.19 25.70 -7.99
CA VAL A 787 -18.59 24.42 -8.61
C VAL A 787 -19.43 24.63 -9.86
N ILE A 788 -20.42 25.54 -9.80
CA ILE A 788 -21.28 25.85 -10.97
C ILE A 788 -20.47 26.54 -12.07
N ARG A 789 -19.59 27.47 -11.71
CA ARG A 789 -18.78 28.22 -12.69
C ARG A 789 -17.76 27.33 -13.41
N GLU A 790 -17.18 26.37 -12.70
CA GLU A 790 -16.09 25.50 -13.20
C GLU A 790 -16.60 24.22 -13.87
N ALA A 791 -17.89 23.92 -13.75
CA ALA A 791 -18.52 22.78 -14.37
C ALA A 791 -18.40 22.82 -15.91
N GLN A 792 -17.86 21.74 -16.47
CA GLN A 792 -17.82 21.50 -17.92
C GLN A 792 -19.07 20.75 -18.38
N ASP A 793 -19.51 19.78 -17.58
CA ASP A 793 -20.66 18.95 -17.82
C ASP A 793 -21.59 18.91 -16.61
N THR A 794 -22.88 18.72 -16.85
CA THR A 794 -23.89 18.53 -15.79
C THR A 794 -24.82 17.38 -16.18
N LEU A 795 -24.82 16.35 -15.36
CA LEU A 795 -25.72 15.20 -15.45
C LEU A 795 -26.70 15.21 -14.28
N ARG A 796 -27.98 14.94 -14.56
CA ARG A 796 -29.03 14.74 -13.55
C ARG A 796 -29.48 13.28 -13.56
N LEU A 797 -29.38 12.63 -12.42
CA LEU A 797 -29.98 11.32 -12.20
C LEU A 797 -31.37 11.55 -11.59
N LEU A 798 -32.39 11.01 -12.26
CA LEU A 798 -33.78 11.12 -11.80
C LEU A 798 -34.28 9.76 -11.35
N PRO A 799 -35.08 9.68 -10.26
CA PRO A 799 -35.75 8.45 -9.87
C PRO A 799 -36.57 7.85 -11.03
N GLY A 800 -36.35 6.51 -11.26
CA GLY A 800 -37.01 5.76 -12.35
C GLY A 800 -38.17 4.94 -11.91
#